data_70804c4c7e1cd3187c1d32567b522eaf
#
_entry.id   70804c4c7e1cd3187c1d32567b522eaf
#
_cell.length_a   1.000
_cell.length_b   1.000
_cell.length_c   1.000
_cell.angle_alpha   90.00
_cell.angle_beta   90.00
_cell.angle_gamma   90.00
#
_symmetry.space_group_name_H-M   'P 1'
#
loop_
_entity.id
_entity.type
_entity.pdbx_description
1 polymer ?
#
loop_
_entity_poly.entity_id
_entity_poly.type
_entity_poly.pdbx_seq_one_letter_code
_entity_poly.pdbx_strand_id
1 'polypeptide(L)'
;MVALTFPDGARRDYPPGTTGLDIAKGISPSLAKRTVAMALDGTLADLADPIERDAKIEFVSREDPRALELIRHDAAHVMAEAVQSLWPGTQVTIGPVIENGFYYDFARNQPFTLEDLPVIEKKMKEIVARDKPFSKEIWSREQAKKTFHAMGENFKVELVDAIPEDQTIKIYKQGDWFDLCRGPHMTSVGKVGNAFKLMKVAGAYWRGDSNNPMLTRIYGTAFAKQEELDAYLKQIEEAEKRDHRRLGREMDLFHFQEEAPGSVFWHSKGWTLFQALESYIRRRQQDSGYGEVNSPQMMDREMWVTTGHIPTYNEMMFLTAKREEDERVYAIKPMNCPGHVQIFKNGLKSYRDLPLKIAEFGKVHRFEPSGALHGLLRVRAFTQDDAHIFITESQIAEETLKINDQILSIYGDFGFDDVRIKFSDRPDKRIGEDTVWDKAEAALMAALKASGRPWTLNKGEGAFYGPKLEYVLRDAIGREWQCGTVQVDLNLPGRLGAFYIDEHSNKVTPVMLHRAMFGSMERFTGILIEHYAGHLPLWLSPLQAVVATITLDADDYAREVIAAARQLDLRVEGDLRNEKINYKVREHSLAKIPALLVVGKKEAAERLVSIRRLGQEKQEVMPLDAALKALAAEAVPPDVRRAKSST
;
A
#
# COMPACT_ATOMS: atom_id res chain seq x y z
N MET A 1 -48.04 -13.71 5.59
CA MET A 1 -47.14 -13.61 6.74
C MET A 1 -45.71 -13.77 6.20
N VAL A 2 -44.79 -12.99 6.68
CA VAL A 2 -43.37 -13.06 6.36
C VAL A 2 -42.66 -13.72 7.54
N ALA A 3 -41.91 -14.79 7.27
CA ALA A 3 -41.19 -15.54 8.31
C ALA A 3 -39.78 -15.01 8.49
N LEU A 4 -39.47 -14.47 9.66
CA LEU A 4 -38.14 -13.92 9.97
C LEU A 4 -37.40 -14.85 10.93
N THR A 5 -36.17 -15.17 10.57
CA THR A 5 -35.24 -15.95 11.40
C THR A 5 -34.28 -15.00 12.09
N PHE A 6 -34.25 -15.04 13.43
CA PHE A 6 -33.37 -14.21 14.26
C PHE A 6 -32.01 -14.87 14.50
N PRO A 7 -30.98 -14.14 14.99
CA PRO A 7 -29.64 -14.68 15.25
C PRO A 7 -29.61 -15.85 16.26
N ASP A 8 -30.55 -15.89 17.18
CA ASP A 8 -30.74 -17.01 18.15
C ASP A 8 -31.41 -18.26 17.56
N GLY A 9 -31.74 -18.23 16.27
CA GLY A 9 -32.42 -19.30 15.54
C GLY A 9 -33.96 -19.27 15.70
N ALA A 10 -34.51 -18.36 16.48
CA ALA A 10 -35.95 -18.22 16.62
C ALA A 10 -36.59 -17.76 15.30
N ARG A 11 -37.70 -18.43 14.90
CA ARG A 11 -38.49 -18.05 13.73
C ARG A 11 -39.81 -17.43 14.21
N ARG A 12 -40.14 -16.26 13.67
CA ARG A 12 -41.38 -15.54 13.99
C ARG A 12 -42.02 -15.01 12.72
N ASP A 13 -43.37 -15.08 12.67
CA ASP A 13 -44.14 -14.61 11.53
C ASP A 13 -44.68 -13.20 11.79
N TYR A 14 -44.54 -12.32 10.80
CA TYR A 14 -45.02 -10.94 10.84
C TYR A 14 -45.91 -10.64 9.62
N PRO A 15 -46.84 -9.68 9.71
CA PRO A 15 -47.54 -9.18 8.54
C PRO A 15 -46.55 -8.64 7.50
N PRO A 16 -46.79 -8.82 6.17
CA PRO A 16 -46.03 -8.14 5.14
C PRO A 16 -46.06 -6.63 5.36
N GLY A 17 -44.96 -5.94 5.07
CA GLY A 17 -44.83 -4.50 5.29
C GLY A 17 -44.47 -4.10 6.72
N THR A 18 -44.30 -5.05 7.65
CA THR A 18 -43.74 -4.75 8.99
C THR A 18 -42.32 -4.27 8.85
N THR A 19 -41.98 -3.17 9.54
CA THR A 19 -40.61 -2.60 9.47
C THR A 19 -39.71 -3.21 10.53
N GLY A 20 -38.39 -3.17 10.27
CA GLY A 20 -37.40 -3.56 11.30
C GLY A 20 -37.53 -2.74 12.58
N LEU A 21 -37.96 -1.48 12.49
CA LEU A 21 -38.20 -0.60 13.64
C LEU A 21 -39.38 -1.09 14.50
N ASP A 22 -40.47 -1.51 13.85
CA ASP A 22 -41.65 -2.04 14.57
C ASP A 22 -41.31 -3.33 15.29
N ILE A 23 -40.54 -4.21 14.64
CA ILE A 23 -40.05 -5.44 15.23
C ILE A 23 -39.16 -5.15 16.44
N ALA A 24 -38.18 -4.24 16.28
CA ALA A 24 -37.27 -3.85 17.36
C ALA A 24 -38.03 -3.27 18.56
N LYS A 25 -39.05 -2.41 18.32
CA LYS A 25 -39.94 -1.86 19.37
C LYS A 25 -40.73 -2.95 20.06
N GLY A 26 -41.25 -3.92 19.30
CA GLY A 26 -42.00 -5.06 19.82
C GLY A 26 -41.15 -5.99 20.70
N ILE A 27 -39.84 -6.07 20.46
CA ILE A 27 -38.91 -6.84 21.29
C ILE A 27 -38.55 -6.06 22.56
N SER A 28 -38.02 -4.83 22.41
CA SER A 28 -37.82 -3.92 23.55
C SER A 28 -37.55 -2.48 23.08
N PRO A 29 -37.98 -1.45 23.88
CA PRO A 29 -37.64 -0.05 23.62
C PRO A 29 -36.12 0.23 23.59
N SER A 30 -35.37 -0.51 24.39
CA SER A 30 -33.89 -0.39 24.43
C SER A 30 -33.26 -0.87 23.12
N LEU A 31 -33.75 -1.98 22.56
CA LEU A 31 -33.28 -2.46 21.26
C LEU A 31 -33.58 -1.45 20.17
N ALA A 32 -34.81 -0.95 20.08
CA ALA A 32 -35.20 0.05 19.09
C ALA A 32 -34.32 1.33 19.16
N LYS A 33 -34.01 1.79 20.38
CA LYS A 33 -33.19 2.99 20.59
C LYS A 33 -31.72 2.83 20.14
N ARG A 34 -31.11 1.66 20.35
CA ARG A 34 -29.71 1.40 20.01
C ARG A 34 -29.48 0.96 18.56
N THR A 35 -30.54 0.45 17.91
CA THR A 35 -30.46 -0.04 16.52
C THR A 35 -30.44 1.14 15.56
N VAL A 36 -29.54 1.11 14.60
CA VAL A 36 -29.36 2.15 13.57
C VAL A 36 -29.77 1.66 12.19
N ALA A 37 -29.70 0.36 11.93
CA ALA A 37 -30.11 -0.28 10.68
C ALA A 37 -30.50 -1.74 10.95
N MET A 38 -31.07 -2.41 9.94
CA MET A 38 -31.23 -3.87 9.95
C MET A 38 -30.34 -4.49 8.86
N ALA A 39 -30.00 -5.77 9.02
CA ALA A 39 -29.46 -6.58 7.94
C ALA A 39 -30.46 -7.69 7.59
N LEU A 40 -30.81 -7.83 6.32
CA LEU A 40 -31.65 -8.89 5.78
C LEU A 40 -30.79 -9.82 4.93
N ASP A 41 -30.69 -11.07 5.34
CA ASP A 41 -29.78 -12.04 4.72
C ASP A 41 -28.33 -11.53 4.60
N GLY A 42 -27.87 -10.77 5.61
CA GLY A 42 -26.54 -10.15 5.68
C GLY A 42 -26.40 -8.80 4.95
N THR A 43 -27.42 -8.37 4.18
CA THR A 43 -27.38 -7.08 3.46
C THR A 43 -28.01 -5.98 4.31
N LEU A 44 -27.28 -4.85 4.49
CA LEU A 44 -27.78 -3.69 5.23
C LEU A 44 -28.99 -3.04 4.53
N ALA A 45 -29.97 -2.66 5.33
CA ALA A 45 -31.18 -1.97 4.89
C ALA A 45 -31.62 -0.92 5.93
N ASP A 46 -32.39 0.06 5.48
CA ASP A 46 -32.99 1.05 6.39
C ASP A 46 -33.87 0.35 7.42
N LEU A 47 -33.76 0.72 8.67
CA LEU A 47 -34.58 0.15 9.72
C LEU A 47 -36.10 0.40 9.52
N ALA A 48 -36.44 1.45 8.78
CA ALA A 48 -37.82 1.83 8.42
C ALA A 48 -38.32 1.17 7.12
N ASP A 49 -37.51 0.36 6.45
CA ASP A 49 -37.96 -0.32 5.23
C ASP A 49 -38.98 -1.44 5.55
N PRO A 50 -40.05 -1.57 4.73
CA PRO A 50 -40.98 -2.65 4.86
C PRO A 50 -40.35 -3.98 4.46
N ILE A 51 -40.56 -5.03 5.23
CA ILE A 51 -40.08 -6.37 4.96
C ILE A 51 -41.19 -7.17 4.25
N GLU A 52 -40.92 -7.54 2.99
CA GLU A 52 -41.94 -8.14 2.11
C GLU A 52 -41.70 -9.64 1.83
N ARG A 53 -40.60 -10.20 2.31
CA ARG A 53 -40.20 -11.59 2.06
C ARG A 53 -39.61 -12.25 3.30
N ASP A 54 -39.60 -13.58 3.33
CA ASP A 54 -38.86 -14.35 4.32
C ASP A 54 -37.37 -14.00 4.27
N ALA A 55 -36.73 -13.81 5.44
CA ALA A 55 -35.33 -13.44 5.54
C ALA A 55 -34.75 -13.78 6.92
N LYS A 56 -33.43 -13.82 6.99
CA LYS A 56 -32.69 -13.71 8.25
C LYS A 56 -32.57 -12.24 8.62
N ILE A 57 -33.02 -11.85 9.81
CA ILE A 57 -32.97 -10.47 10.28
C ILE A 57 -31.95 -10.33 11.40
N GLU A 58 -31.11 -9.29 11.30
CA GLU A 58 -30.22 -8.85 12.36
C GLU A 58 -30.40 -7.35 12.62
N PHE A 59 -30.32 -6.95 13.91
CA PHE A 59 -30.35 -5.55 14.28
C PHE A 59 -28.93 -5.00 14.47
N VAL A 60 -28.59 -4.02 13.68
CA VAL A 60 -27.26 -3.42 13.65
C VAL A 60 -27.24 -2.22 14.60
N SER A 61 -26.41 -2.29 15.65
CA SER A 61 -26.19 -1.16 16.55
C SER A 61 -25.10 -0.24 15.98
N ARG A 62 -24.97 0.97 16.57
CA ARG A 62 -23.97 1.94 16.14
C ARG A 62 -22.52 1.44 16.35
N GLU A 63 -22.30 0.54 17.30
CA GLU A 63 -21.02 -0.07 17.63
C GLU A 63 -20.69 -1.32 16.79
N ASP A 64 -21.64 -1.80 15.99
CA ASP A 64 -21.41 -2.90 15.06
C ASP A 64 -20.42 -2.43 13.96
N PRO A 65 -19.39 -3.21 13.61
CA PRO A 65 -18.44 -2.84 12.54
C PRO A 65 -19.11 -2.47 11.22
N ARG A 66 -20.24 -3.08 10.88
CA ARG A 66 -21.03 -2.78 9.66
C ARG A 66 -21.66 -1.37 9.69
N ALA A 67 -21.91 -0.81 10.89
CA ALA A 67 -22.45 0.54 11.02
C ALA A 67 -21.43 1.64 10.66
N LEU A 68 -20.14 1.32 10.61
CA LEU A 68 -19.10 2.31 10.28
C LEU A 68 -19.28 2.89 8.87
N GLU A 69 -19.70 2.05 7.91
CA GLU A 69 -20.04 2.50 6.56
C GLU A 69 -21.23 3.47 6.56
N LEU A 70 -22.27 3.17 7.35
CA LEU A 70 -23.43 4.05 7.49
C LEU A 70 -23.08 5.36 8.17
N ILE A 71 -22.26 5.34 9.23
CA ILE A 71 -21.78 6.54 9.91
C ILE A 71 -21.05 7.46 8.92
N ARG A 72 -20.18 6.91 8.08
CA ARG A 72 -19.43 7.65 7.05
C ARG A 72 -20.33 8.19 5.95
N HIS A 73 -21.28 7.38 5.50
CA HIS A 73 -22.25 7.79 4.49
C HIS A 73 -23.12 8.95 4.99
N ASP A 74 -23.67 8.82 6.17
CA ASP A 74 -24.52 9.87 6.78
C ASP A 74 -23.70 11.12 7.10
N ALA A 75 -22.43 10.97 7.50
CA ALA A 75 -21.53 12.11 7.68
C ALA A 75 -21.28 12.87 6.37
N ALA A 76 -21.23 12.19 5.22
CA ALA A 76 -21.14 12.82 3.92
C ALA A 76 -22.39 13.67 3.60
N HIS A 77 -23.60 13.16 3.90
CA HIS A 77 -24.85 13.90 3.77
C HIS A 77 -24.93 15.10 4.71
N VAL A 78 -24.50 14.93 5.98
CA VAL A 78 -24.43 16.02 6.96
C VAL A 78 -23.44 17.09 6.49
N MET A 79 -22.32 16.72 5.87
CA MET A 79 -21.38 17.68 5.27
C MET A 79 -22.02 18.43 4.09
N ALA A 80 -22.75 17.73 3.22
CA ALA A 80 -23.43 18.35 2.08
C ALA A 80 -24.49 19.37 2.53
N GLU A 81 -25.33 19.05 3.54
CA GLU A 81 -26.25 19.99 4.15
C GLU A 81 -25.53 21.18 4.78
N ALA A 82 -24.42 20.93 5.50
CA ALA A 82 -23.63 21.99 6.13
C ALA A 82 -23.08 22.97 5.09
N VAL A 83 -22.53 22.46 4.00
CA VAL A 83 -21.98 23.28 2.89
C VAL A 83 -23.06 24.13 2.25
N GLN A 84 -24.20 23.54 1.87
CA GLN A 84 -25.29 24.29 1.27
C GLN A 84 -25.94 25.31 2.21
N SER A 85 -25.99 24.99 3.52
CA SER A 85 -26.47 25.93 4.53
C SER A 85 -25.56 27.16 4.68
N LEU A 86 -24.26 26.98 4.58
CA LEU A 86 -23.25 28.05 4.72
C LEU A 86 -23.10 28.86 3.41
N TRP A 87 -23.17 28.17 2.29
CA TRP A 87 -23.01 28.78 0.96
C TRP A 87 -24.16 28.36 0.03
N PRO A 88 -25.32 29.03 0.13
CA PRO A 88 -26.46 28.78 -0.75
C PRO A 88 -26.08 28.92 -2.24
N GLY A 89 -26.59 27.99 -3.06
CA GLY A 89 -26.27 27.93 -4.48
C GLY A 89 -25.05 27.04 -4.81
N THR A 90 -24.34 26.51 -3.83
CA THR A 90 -23.36 25.43 -4.06
C THR A 90 -24.09 24.18 -4.51
N GLN A 91 -23.75 23.64 -5.68
CA GLN A 91 -24.31 22.38 -6.16
C GLN A 91 -23.61 21.21 -5.53
N VAL A 92 -24.39 20.20 -5.15
CA VAL A 92 -23.90 18.94 -4.60
C VAL A 92 -23.94 17.85 -5.68
N THR A 93 -22.96 16.96 -5.69
CA THR A 93 -22.88 15.90 -6.72
C THR A 93 -23.00 14.52 -6.13
N ILE A 94 -21.89 13.89 -5.75
CA ILE A 94 -21.82 12.56 -5.13
C ILE A 94 -20.94 12.57 -3.90
N GLY A 95 -21.29 11.73 -2.90
CA GLY A 95 -20.58 11.60 -1.64
C GLY A 95 -20.41 10.14 -1.21
N PRO A 96 -19.56 9.36 -1.90
CA PRO A 96 -19.34 7.95 -1.56
C PRO A 96 -18.50 7.78 -0.30
N VAL A 97 -18.71 6.66 0.36
CA VAL A 97 -17.80 6.13 1.38
C VAL A 97 -16.54 5.57 0.71
N ILE A 98 -15.42 5.76 1.33
CA ILE A 98 -14.12 5.19 0.97
C ILE A 98 -13.54 4.43 2.15
N GLU A 99 -12.46 3.66 1.95
CA GLU A 99 -11.89 2.74 2.94
C GLU A 99 -11.74 3.34 4.34
N ASN A 100 -11.19 4.57 4.47
CA ASN A 100 -10.96 5.22 5.75
C ASN A 100 -11.73 6.54 5.93
N GLY A 101 -12.86 6.69 5.25
CA GLY A 101 -13.63 7.93 5.37
C GLY A 101 -14.72 8.06 4.30
N PHE A 102 -14.92 9.28 3.89
CA PHE A 102 -15.87 9.68 2.86
C PHE A 102 -15.37 10.92 2.14
N TYR A 103 -15.96 11.24 1.01
CA TYR A 103 -15.79 12.56 0.39
C TYR A 103 -17.14 13.04 -0.16
N TYR A 104 -17.20 14.30 -0.53
CA TYR A 104 -18.29 14.87 -1.33
C TYR A 104 -17.73 15.87 -2.33
N ASP A 105 -18.27 15.87 -3.56
CA ASP A 105 -17.87 16.76 -4.62
C ASP A 105 -18.87 17.91 -4.74
N PHE A 106 -18.35 19.13 -4.78
CA PHE A 106 -19.11 20.37 -4.81
C PHE A 106 -18.75 21.20 -6.02
N ALA A 107 -19.78 21.78 -6.69
CA ALA A 107 -19.59 22.77 -7.72
C ALA A 107 -19.90 24.16 -7.17
N ARG A 108 -18.91 25.05 -7.19
CA ARG A 108 -18.99 26.42 -6.70
C ARG A 108 -18.02 27.30 -7.48
N ASN A 109 -18.40 28.58 -7.70
CA ASN A 109 -17.55 29.55 -8.42
C ASN A 109 -16.20 29.80 -7.73
N GLN A 110 -16.19 29.84 -6.41
CA GLN A 110 -14.99 29.96 -5.59
C GLN A 110 -14.69 28.62 -4.93
N PRO A 111 -13.58 27.94 -5.25
CA PRO A 111 -13.20 26.66 -4.64
C PRO A 111 -13.09 26.77 -3.11
N PHE A 112 -13.34 25.66 -2.42
CA PHE A 112 -13.08 25.56 -0.98
C PHE A 112 -11.59 25.49 -0.69
N THR A 113 -11.22 25.98 0.49
CA THR A 113 -9.86 25.96 1.03
C THR A 113 -9.79 25.18 2.36
N LEU A 114 -8.60 24.94 2.87
CA LEU A 114 -8.43 24.29 4.18
C LEU A 114 -9.03 25.13 5.34
N GLU A 115 -9.12 26.45 5.18
CA GLU A 115 -9.68 27.37 6.17
C GLU A 115 -11.19 27.24 6.31
N ASP A 116 -11.88 26.74 5.27
CA ASP A 116 -13.32 26.50 5.30
C ASP A 116 -13.68 25.25 6.14
N LEU A 117 -12.76 24.26 6.26
CA LEU A 117 -13.05 22.99 6.91
C LEU A 117 -13.53 23.13 8.36
N PRO A 118 -12.90 23.92 9.23
CA PRO A 118 -13.38 24.11 10.61
C PRO A 118 -14.77 24.74 10.68
N VAL A 119 -15.12 25.61 9.73
CA VAL A 119 -16.44 26.26 9.65
C VAL A 119 -17.51 25.24 9.28
N ILE A 120 -17.20 24.37 8.29
CA ILE A 120 -18.08 23.28 7.87
C ILE A 120 -18.26 22.27 9.02
N GLU A 121 -17.17 21.86 9.70
CA GLU A 121 -17.26 20.93 10.84
C GLU A 121 -18.15 21.46 11.97
N LYS A 122 -18.02 22.76 12.28
CA LYS A 122 -18.90 23.39 13.27
C LYS A 122 -20.37 23.29 12.86
N LYS A 123 -20.67 23.56 11.58
CA LYS A 123 -22.03 23.47 11.05
C LYS A 123 -22.53 22.03 11.05
N MET A 124 -21.68 21.06 10.70
CA MET A 124 -22.01 19.63 10.79
C MET A 124 -22.42 19.24 12.22
N LYS A 125 -21.68 19.68 13.24
CA LYS A 125 -22.03 19.41 14.67
C LYS A 125 -23.37 20.02 15.05
N GLU A 126 -23.72 21.21 14.54
CA GLU A 126 -25.04 21.82 14.74
C GLU A 126 -26.15 20.98 14.12
N ILE A 127 -25.92 20.43 12.90
CA ILE A 127 -26.88 19.56 12.21
C ILE A 127 -27.07 18.25 12.95
N VAL A 128 -25.98 17.59 13.36
CA VAL A 128 -26.03 16.36 14.17
C VAL A 128 -26.80 16.59 15.48
N ALA A 129 -26.60 17.71 16.15
CA ALA A 129 -27.29 18.03 17.39
C ALA A 129 -28.82 18.24 17.22
N ARG A 130 -29.30 18.52 16.01
CA ARG A 130 -30.74 18.62 15.74
C ARG A 130 -31.43 17.27 15.79
N ASP A 131 -30.72 16.16 15.60
CA ASP A 131 -31.17 14.79 15.60
C ASP A 131 -32.44 14.53 14.75
N LYS A 132 -32.49 15.13 13.56
CA LYS A 132 -33.61 14.95 12.65
C LYS A 132 -33.60 13.52 12.07
N PRO A 133 -34.77 12.88 11.92
CA PRO A 133 -34.85 11.54 11.34
C PRO A 133 -34.48 11.56 9.85
N PHE A 134 -33.85 10.47 9.38
CA PHE A 134 -33.80 10.16 7.97
C PHE A 134 -35.14 9.59 7.52
N SER A 135 -35.63 10.04 6.37
CA SER A 135 -36.80 9.48 5.71
C SER A 135 -36.55 9.31 4.22
N LYS A 136 -37.08 8.23 3.66
CA LYS A 136 -36.94 7.87 2.26
C LYS A 136 -38.23 8.10 1.50
N GLU A 137 -38.13 8.73 0.35
CA GLU A 137 -39.20 8.88 -0.61
C GLU A 137 -38.80 8.28 -1.97
N ILE A 138 -39.76 7.69 -2.66
CA ILE A 138 -39.58 7.25 -4.04
C ILE A 138 -40.22 8.28 -4.94
N TRP A 139 -39.41 8.91 -5.80
CA TRP A 139 -39.91 9.90 -6.75
C TRP A 139 -39.94 9.34 -8.17
N SER A 140 -40.86 9.87 -8.99
CA SER A 140 -40.77 9.64 -10.43
C SER A 140 -39.54 10.40 -11.00
N ARG A 141 -39.01 9.91 -12.12
CA ARG A 141 -37.88 10.55 -12.80
C ARG A 141 -38.22 12.01 -13.19
N GLU A 142 -39.41 12.23 -13.67
CA GLU A 142 -39.89 13.59 -14.03
C GLU A 142 -39.93 14.52 -12.82
N GLN A 143 -40.50 14.05 -11.71
CA GLN A 143 -40.55 14.81 -10.45
C GLN A 143 -39.13 15.13 -9.95
N ALA A 144 -38.21 14.15 -9.91
CA ALA A 144 -36.84 14.37 -9.47
C ALA A 144 -36.12 15.41 -10.34
N LYS A 145 -36.17 15.27 -11.66
CA LYS A 145 -35.56 16.22 -12.60
C LYS A 145 -36.11 17.61 -12.45
N LYS A 146 -37.44 17.77 -12.40
CA LYS A 146 -38.10 19.07 -12.24
C LYS A 146 -37.69 19.75 -10.94
N THR A 147 -37.61 19.00 -9.84
CA THR A 147 -37.24 19.52 -8.51
C THR A 147 -35.78 19.95 -8.49
N PHE A 148 -34.85 19.07 -8.89
CA PHE A 148 -33.41 19.40 -8.90
C PHE A 148 -33.09 20.55 -9.89
N HIS A 149 -33.74 20.60 -11.05
CA HIS A 149 -33.57 21.69 -11.97
C HIS A 149 -34.03 23.03 -11.35
N ALA A 150 -35.18 23.03 -10.66
CA ALA A 150 -35.70 24.25 -10.00
C ALA A 150 -34.79 24.74 -8.85
N MET A 151 -34.03 23.83 -8.25
CA MET A 151 -33.02 24.11 -7.21
C MET A 151 -31.67 24.55 -7.80
N GLY A 152 -31.48 24.44 -9.10
CA GLY A 152 -30.17 24.70 -9.76
C GLY A 152 -29.16 23.55 -9.64
N GLU A 153 -29.62 22.35 -9.19
CA GLU A 153 -28.78 21.14 -8.99
C GLU A 153 -28.62 20.37 -10.31
N ASN A 154 -27.93 20.96 -11.27
CA ASN A 154 -27.81 20.42 -12.62
C ASN A 154 -27.08 19.05 -12.63
N PHE A 155 -26.06 18.87 -11.80
CA PHE A 155 -25.37 17.57 -11.68
C PHE A 155 -26.28 16.46 -11.16
N LYS A 156 -27.24 16.79 -10.28
CA LYS A 156 -28.26 15.81 -9.83
C LYS A 156 -29.23 15.46 -10.95
N VAL A 157 -29.56 16.38 -11.83
CA VAL A 157 -30.38 16.11 -13.04
C VAL A 157 -29.65 15.10 -13.93
N GLU A 158 -28.37 15.31 -14.20
CA GLU A 158 -27.54 14.37 -14.98
C GLU A 158 -27.43 12.99 -14.33
N LEU A 159 -27.33 12.93 -12.98
CA LEU A 159 -27.30 11.66 -12.25
C LEU A 159 -28.63 10.92 -12.35
N VAL A 160 -29.76 11.62 -12.26
CA VAL A 160 -31.10 11.04 -12.45
C VAL A 160 -31.24 10.46 -13.85
N ASP A 161 -30.72 11.14 -14.88
CA ASP A 161 -30.74 10.65 -16.26
C ASP A 161 -29.88 9.39 -16.46
N ALA A 162 -28.79 9.28 -15.72
CA ALA A 162 -27.90 8.11 -15.78
C ALA A 162 -28.41 6.87 -15.02
N ILE A 163 -29.44 6.99 -14.17
CA ILE A 163 -30.04 5.84 -13.49
C ILE A 163 -30.85 5.01 -14.52
N PRO A 164 -30.64 3.68 -14.63
CA PRO A 164 -31.42 2.81 -15.51
C PRO A 164 -32.95 2.93 -15.29
N GLU A 165 -33.74 2.75 -16.35
CA GLU A 165 -35.20 2.94 -16.28
C GLU A 165 -35.91 1.97 -15.32
N ASP A 166 -35.34 0.78 -15.13
CA ASP A 166 -35.84 -0.25 -14.22
C ASP A 166 -35.51 0.01 -12.76
N GLN A 167 -34.69 1.03 -12.44
CA GLN A 167 -34.32 1.37 -11.07
C GLN A 167 -35.16 2.54 -10.53
N THR A 168 -35.51 2.43 -9.24
CA THR A 168 -36.26 3.45 -8.51
C THR A 168 -35.36 4.62 -8.12
N ILE A 169 -35.89 5.83 -8.20
CA ILE A 169 -35.20 7.05 -7.74
C ILE A 169 -35.54 7.28 -6.29
N LYS A 170 -34.55 7.11 -5.43
CA LYS A 170 -34.67 7.28 -3.99
C LYS A 170 -34.17 8.65 -3.58
N ILE A 171 -34.98 9.35 -2.82
CA ILE A 171 -34.65 10.63 -2.20
C ILE A 171 -34.64 10.43 -0.70
N TYR A 172 -33.53 10.78 -0.07
CA TYR A 172 -33.42 10.75 1.38
C TYR A 172 -33.47 12.17 1.94
N LYS A 173 -34.31 12.35 2.94
CA LYS A 173 -34.52 13.62 3.63
C LYS A 173 -33.95 13.56 5.03
N GLN A 174 -33.33 14.64 5.48
CA GLN A 174 -32.89 14.88 6.85
C GLN A 174 -33.40 16.25 7.33
N GLY A 175 -34.63 16.25 7.87
CA GLY A 175 -35.37 17.48 8.12
C GLY A 175 -35.85 18.12 6.81
N ASP A 176 -35.49 19.39 6.56
CA ASP A 176 -35.88 20.13 5.35
C ASP A 176 -34.91 19.94 4.17
N TRP A 177 -33.72 19.40 4.43
CA TRP A 177 -32.73 19.10 3.41
C TRP A 177 -32.91 17.68 2.85
N PHE A 178 -32.65 17.50 1.57
CA PHE A 178 -32.75 16.19 0.93
C PHE A 178 -31.74 16.00 -0.19
N ASP A 179 -31.46 14.75 -0.52
CA ASP A 179 -30.53 14.37 -1.57
C ASP A 179 -30.96 13.11 -2.31
N LEU A 180 -30.48 12.97 -3.56
CA LEU A 180 -30.54 11.75 -4.37
C LEU A 180 -29.52 10.75 -3.83
N CYS A 181 -29.98 9.61 -3.30
CA CYS A 181 -29.10 8.63 -2.70
C CYS A 181 -29.64 7.20 -2.84
N ARG A 182 -28.73 6.23 -2.89
CA ARG A 182 -29.09 4.79 -2.91
C ARG A 182 -29.45 4.25 -1.53
N GLY A 183 -28.95 4.87 -0.47
CA GLY A 183 -29.03 4.33 0.90
C GLY A 183 -28.21 3.07 1.10
N PRO A 184 -28.36 2.36 2.23
CA PRO A 184 -29.21 2.73 3.35
C PRO A 184 -28.64 3.84 4.22
N HIS A 185 -29.47 4.40 5.11
CA HIS A 185 -29.12 5.40 6.12
C HIS A 185 -29.47 4.92 7.52
N MET A 186 -28.84 5.53 8.54
CA MET A 186 -29.23 5.32 9.93
C MET A 186 -30.59 5.97 10.22
N THR A 187 -31.08 5.81 11.45
CA THR A 187 -32.42 6.29 11.81
C THR A 187 -32.54 7.80 11.95
N SER A 188 -31.44 8.50 12.25
CA SER A 188 -31.42 9.96 12.38
C SER A 188 -29.99 10.51 12.25
N VAL A 189 -29.87 11.81 11.93
CA VAL A 189 -28.57 12.49 11.81
C VAL A 189 -27.78 12.51 13.11
N GLY A 190 -28.45 12.47 14.27
CA GLY A 190 -27.81 12.38 15.58
C GLY A 190 -27.01 11.09 15.78
N LYS A 191 -27.33 10.03 15.03
CA LYS A 191 -26.60 8.77 15.07
C LYS A 191 -25.21 8.84 14.43
N VAL A 192 -24.91 9.85 13.62
CA VAL A 192 -23.56 10.14 13.14
C VAL A 192 -22.62 10.39 14.33
N GLY A 193 -23.10 11.10 15.37
CA GLY A 193 -22.28 11.51 16.50
C GLY A 193 -21.27 12.60 16.11
N ASN A 194 -20.34 12.90 17.01
CA ASN A 194 -19.36 13.98 16.82
C ASN A 194 -17.94 13.50 16.48
N ALA A 195 -17.73 12.19 16.36
CA ALA A 195 -16.44 11.60 16.08
C ALA A 195 -16.14 11.62 14.57
N PHE A 196 -16.08 12.82 13.99
CA PHE A 196 -15.72 13.04 12.59
C PHE A 196 -14.73 14.19 12.46
N LYS A 197 -13.98 14.18 11.34
CA LYS A 197 -12.99 15.21 10.99
C LYS A 197 -12.96 15.41 9.48
N LEU A 198 -12.95 16.67 9.02
CA LEU A 198 -12.66 17.00 7.63
C LEU A 198 -11.15 17.10 7.45
N MET A 199 -10.61 16.42 6.42
CA MET A 199 -9.18 16.13 6.32
C MET A 199 -8.46 16.99 5.30
N LYS A 200 -9.01 17.12 4.09
CA LYS A 200 -8.38 17.83 2.98
C LYS A 200 -9.37 18.26 1.92
N VAL A 201 -8.91 19.20 1.09
CA VAL A 201 -9.59 19.68 -0.11
C VAL A 201 -8.75 19.33 -1.33
N ALA A 202 -9.38 18.91 -2.42
CA ALA A 202 -8.73 18.63 -3.70
C ALA A 202 -9.63 19.01 -4.87
N GLY A 203 -9.03 19.31 -6.03
CA GLY A 203 -9.77 19.37 -7.28
C GLY A 203 -10.13 17.97 -7.79
N ALA A 204 -11.30 17.82 -8.38
CA ALA A 204 -11.73 16.59 -9.04
C ALA A 204 -12.56 16.92 -10.28
N TYR A 205 -12.22 16.32 -11.41
CA TYR A 205 -13.06 16.47 -12.62
C TYR A 205 -14.35 15.67 -12.49
N TRP A 206 -15.46 16.26 -12.92
CA TRP A 206 -16.74 15.54 -12.95
C TRP A 206 -16.63 14.24 -13.73
N ARG A 207 -17.05 13.14 -13.15
CA ARG A 207 -16.93 11.77 -13.69
C ARG A 207 -15.49 11.34 -14.03
N GLY A 208 -14.49 12.00 -13.48
CA GLY A 208 -13.08 11.67 -13.72
C GLY A 208 -12.54 12.06 -15.11
N ASP A 209 -13.30 12.77 -15.92
CA ASP A 209 -12.90 13.20 -17.25
C ASP A 209 -12.40 14.66 -17.20
N SER A 210 -11.16 14.89 -17.62
CA SER A 210 -10.51 16.20 -17.64
C SER A 210 -11.18 17.22 -18.57
N ASN A 211 -12.07 16.79 -19.47
CA ASN A 211 -12.86 17.66 -20.33
C ASN A 211 -14.11 18.19 -19.62
N ASN A 212 -14.49 17.62 -18.49
CA ASN A 212 -15.64 18.04 -17.69
C ASN A 212 -15.26 19.12 -16.66
N PRO A 213 -16.25 19.84 -16.10
CA PRO A 213 -16.01 20.85 -15.07
C PRO A 213 -15.19 20.32 -13.90
N MET A 214 -14.27 21.15 -13.41
CA MET A 214 -13.53 20.86 -12.19
C MET A 214 -14.39 21.21 -10.98
N LEU A 215 -14.56 20.24 -10.09
CA LEU A 215 -15.26 20.33 -8.82
C LEU A 215 -14.28 20.46 -7.67
N THR A 216 -14.76 20.89 -6.51
CA THR A 216 -13.98 20.82 -5.27
C THR A 216 -14.44 19.61 -4.46
N ARG A 217 -13.50 18.70 -4.19
CA ARG A 217 -13.72 17.52 -3.36
C ARG A 217 -13.25 17.78 -1.95
N ILE A 218 -14.15 17.62 -0.96
CA ILE A 218 -13.82 17.66 0.46
C ILE A 218 -13.81 16.24 1.00
N TYR A 219 -12.69 15.85 1.61
CA TYR A 219 -12.53 14.56 2.27
C TYR A 219 -12.76 14.67 3.76
N GLY A 220 -13.44 13.69 4.33
CA GLY A 220 -13.64 13.54 5.75
C GLY A 220 -13.49 12.10 6.22
N THR A 221 -13.43 11.93 7.53
CA THR A 221 -13.49 10.63 8.18
C THR A 221 -14.47 10.67 9.34
N ALA A 222 -15.06 9.52 9.70
CA ALA A 222 -15.94 9.39 10.84
C ALA A 222 -15.81 8.00 11.47
N PHE A 223 -16.01 7.95 12.79
CA PHE A 223 -15.90 6.74 13.59
C PHE A 223 -17.07 6.62 14.57
N ALA A 224 -17.28 5.42 15.12
CA ALA A 224 -18.30 5.19 16.13
C ALA A 224 -17.96 5.88 17.46
N LYS A 225 -16.68 6.02 17.80
CA LYS A 225 -16.20 6.60 19.06
C LYS A 225 -15.13 7.64 18.84
N GLN A 226 -15.04 8.62 19.77
CA GLN A 226 -14.01 9.67 19.71
C GLN A 226 -12.61 9.11 19.84
N GLU A 227 -12.42 8.08 20.67
CA GLU A 227 -11.13 7.44 20.88
C GLU A 227 -10.59 6.78 19.60
N GLU A 228 -11.50 6.25 18.76
CA GLU A 228 -11.14 5.66 17.46
C GLU A 228 -10.69 6.75 16.46
N LEU A 229 -11.40 7.88 16.44
CA LEU A 229 -11.01 9.04 15.64
C LEU A 229 -9.65 9.58 16.07
N ASP A 230 -9.45 9.76 17.39
CA ASP A 230 -8.19 10.30 17.93
C ASP A 230 -7.02 9.37 17.63
N ALA A 231 -7.22 8.05 17.75
CA ALA A 231 -6.22 7.05 17.37
C ALA A 231 -5.87 7.11 15.88
N TYR A 232 -6.88 7.24 15.02
CA TYR A 232 -6.70 7.38 13.57
C TYR A 232 -5.95 8.67 13.20
N LEU A 233 -6.33 9.82 13.79
CA LEU A 233 -5.65 11.09 13.56
C LEU A 233 -4.19 11.05 14.01
N LYS A 234 -3.92 10.43 15.16
CA LYS A 234 -2.55 10.19 15.63
C LYS A 234 -1.76 9.30 14.68
N GLN A 235 -2.38 8.26 14.15
CA GLN A 235 -1.74 7.39 13.14
C GLN A 235 -1.36 8.18 11.87
N ILE A 236 -2.23 9.07 11.38
CA ILE A 236 -1.94 9.94 10.23
C ILE A 236 -0.77 10.88 10.54
N GLU A 237 -0.80 11.56 11.69
CA GLU A 237 0.29 12.44 12.12
C GLU A 237 1.63 11.71 12.20
N GLU A 238 1.64 10.49 12.76
CA GLU A 238 2.83 9.66 12.80
C GLU A 238 3.27 9.21 11.40
N ALA A 239 2.32 8.93 10.49
CA ALA A 239 2.63 8.61 9.09
C ALA A 239 3.29 9.80 8.36
N GLU A 240 2.79 11.02 8.57
CA GLU A 240 3.38 12.23 8.00
C GLU A 240 4.81 12.49 8.52
N LYS A 241 5.04 12.25 9.82
CA LYS A 241 6.38 12.36 10.43
C LYS A 241 7.37 11.34 9.85
N ARG A 242 6.88 10.20 9.34
CA ARG A 242 7.66 9.11 8.78
C ARG A 242 7.76 9.14 7.26
N ASP A 243 7.07 10.08 6.59
CA ASP A 243 7.03 10.15 5.13
C ASP A 243 8.44 10.10 4.52
N HIS A 244 8.72 9.07 3.72
CA HIS A 244 10.02 8.82 3.12
C HIS A 244 10.48 9.97 2.21
N ARG A 245 9.56 10.76 1.63
CA ARG A 245 9.89 11.92 0.78
C ARG A 245 10.48 13.05 1.61
N ARG A 246 9.95 13.26 2.83
CA ARG A 246 10.48 14.24 3.77
C ARG A 246 11.79 13.75 4.37
N LEU A 247 11.81 12.54 4.92
CA LEU A 247 13.01 11.95 5.52
C LEU A 247 14.12 11.77 4.49
N GLY A 248 13.79 11.35 3.25
CA GLY A 248 14.74 11.22 2.16
C GLY A 248 15.45 12.54 1.82
N ARG A 249 14.73 13.67 1.90
CA ARG A 249 15.31 15.01 1.74
C ARG A 249 16.18 15.41 2.93
N GLU A 250 15.69 15.22 4.17
CA GLU A 250 16.42 15.51 5.40
C GLU A 250 17.72 14.70 5.53
N MET A 251 17.71 13.46 5.06
CA MET A 251 18.85 12.53 5.05
C MET A 251 19.71 12.63 3.79
N ASP A 252 19.33 13.47 2.81
CA ASP A 252 20.01 13.64 1.52
C ASP A 252 20.15 12.33 0.72
N LEU A 253 19.01 11.58 0.57
CA LEU A 253 19.03 10.28 -0.07
C LEU A 253 18.66 10.31 -1.56
N PHE A 254 17.67 11.08 -1.95
CA PHE A 254 17.14 11.13 -3.32
C PHE A 254 16.24 12.34 -3.57
N HIS A 255 15.96 12.60 -4.84
CA HIS A 255 14.91 13.51 -5.27
C HIS A 255 14.18 13.03 -6.52
N PHE A 256 13.09 13.71 -6.86
CA PHE A 256 12.34 13.55 -8.11
C PHE A 256 12.24 14.90 -8.81
N GLN A 257 12.21 14.90 -10.15
CA GLN A 257 12.05 16.11 -10.93
C GLN A 257 11.27 15.86 -12.24
N GLU A 258 10.84 16.94 -12.89
CA GLU A 258 9.91 16.87 -14.02
C GLU A 258 10.51 16.23 -15.28
N GLU A 259 11.83 16.30 -15.48
CA GLU A 259 12.49 15.73 -16.63
C GLU A 259 12.49 14.19 -16.65
N ALA A 260 12.23 13.57 -15.49
CA ALA A 260 12.12 12.11 -15.37
C ALA A 260 10.99 11.70 -14.41
N PRO A 261 9.71 11.93 -14.79
CA PRO A 261 8.58 11.72 -13.89
C PRO A 261 8.46 10.24 -13.51
N GLY A 262 8.44 9.98 -12.20
CA GLY A 262 8.38 8.62 -11.66
C GLY A 262 9.71 7.86 -11.74
N SER A 263 10.83 8.55 -11.95
CA SER A 263 12.19 7.98 -11.87
C SER A 263 12.99 8.66 -10.76
N VAL A 264 13.77 7.88 -10.03
CA VAL A 264 14.50 8.34 -8.83
C VAL A 264 15.88 8.86 -9.22
N PHE A 265 16.22 10.05 -8.75
CA PHE A 265 17.61 10.54 -8.73
C PHE A 265 18.21 10.22 -7.37
N TRP A 266 19.04 9.18 -7.32
CA TRP A 266 19.71 8.77 -6.09
C TRP A 266 20.93 9.64 -5.81
N HIS A 267 21.00 10.23 -4.61
CA HIS A 267 22.22 10.88 -4.12
C HIS A 267 23.20 9.83 -3.59
N SER A 268 24.44 10.22 -3.30
CA SER A 268 25.47 9.28 -2.86
C SER A 268 25.07 8.47 -1.61
N LYS A 269 24.43 9.11 -0.64
CA LYS A 269 23.94 8.43 0.57
C LYS A 269 22.80 7.46 0.26
N GLY A 270 21.83 7.88 -0.56
CA GLY A 270 20.73 7.01 -0.99
C GLY A 270 21.22 5.83 -1.81
N TRP A 271 22.19 6.06 -2.70
CA TRP A 271 22.81 4.99 -3.48
C TRP A 271 23.59 4.01 -2.60
N THR A 272 24.27 4.49 -1.56
CA THR A 272 24.93 3.62 -0.56
C THR A 272 23.91 2.70 0.15
N LEU A 273 22.76 3.23 0.56
CA LEU A 273 21.68 2.42 1.14
C LEU A 273 21.16 1.38 0.14
N PHE A 274 20.92 1.80 -1.11
CA PHE A 274 20.45 0.92 -2.17
C PHE A 274 21.43 -0.24 -2.42
N GLN A 275 22.73 0.06 -2.51
CA GLN A 275 23.79 -0.95 -2.69
C GLN A 275 23.92 -1.88 -1.47
N ALA A 276 23.67 -1.41 -0.25
CA ALA A 276 23.66 -2.26 0.93
C ALA A 276 22.52 -3.30 0.88
N LEU A 277 21.33 -2.89 0.43
CA LEU A 277 20.19 -3.78 0.20
C LEU A 277 20.48 -4.79 -0.90
N GLU A 278 21.00 -4.32 -2.04
CA GLU A 278 21.38 -5.16 -3.17
C GLU A 278 22.42 -6.20 -2.77
N SER A 279 23.48 -5.78 -2.06
CA SER A 279 24.55 -6.66 -1.58
C SER A 279 24.04 -7.71 -0.60
N TYR A 280 23.09 -7.35 0.29
CA TYR A 280 22.44 -8.28 1.20
C TYR A 280 21.66 -9.35 0.43
N ILE A 281 20.77 -8.95 -0.50
CA ILE A 281 19.97 -9.91 -1.29
C ILE A 281 20.88 -10.78 -2.16
N ARG A 282 21.94 -10.21 -2.76
CA ARG A 282 22.90 -10.98 -3.58
C ARG A 282 23.51 -12.13 -2.79
N ARG A 283 23.99 -11.90 -1.56
CA ARG A 283 24.50 -12.97 -0.71
C ARG A 283 23.44 -14.01 -0.39
N ARG A 284 22.22 -13.58 -0.01
CA ARG A 284 21.10 -14.50 0.29
C ARG A 284 20.69 -15.35 -0.92
N GLN A 285 20.80 -14.80 -2.13
CA GLN A 285 20.57 -15.53 -3.39
C GLN A 285 21.69 -16.53 -3.65
N GLN A 286 22.93 -16.12 -3.52
CA GLN A 286 24.09 -17.00 -3.71
C GLN A 286 24.05 -18.20 -2.74
N ASP A 287 23.77 -17.96 -1.48
CA ASP A 287 23.62 -19.02 -0.45
C ASP A 287 22.50 -20.02 -0.79
N SER A 288 21.51 -19.60 -1.58
CA SER A 288 20.37 -20.45 -2.01
C SER A 288 20.54 -21.02 -3.43
N GLY A 289 21.73 -20.88 -4.02
CA GLY A 289 22.11 -21.49 -5.30
C GLY A 289 21.55 -20.75 -6.54
N TYR A 290 21.25 -19.46 -6.45
CA TYR A 290 20.87 -18.66 -7.62
C TYR A 290 22.10 -18.19 -8.39
N GLY A 291 22.04 -18.35 -9.73
CA GLY A 291 22.96 -17.67 -10.65
C GLY A 291 22.47 -16.27 -11.00
N GLU A 292 23.32 -15.25 -10.78
CA GLU A 292 22.97 -13.87 -11.15
C GLU A 292 23.21 -13.66 -12.65
N VAL A 293 22.22 -13.05 -13.33
CA VAL A 293 22.27 -12.73 -14.76
C VAL A 293 21.89 -11.27 -14.99
N ASN A 294 22.05 -10.81 -16.24
CA ASN A 294 21.59 -9.50 -16.68
C ASN A 294 20.98 -9.62 -18.07
N SER A 295 19.70 -9.31 -18.21
CA SER A 295 18.98 -9.37 -19.48
C SER A 295 18.85 -7.97 -20.12
N PRO A 296 18.75 -7.88 -21.47
CA PRO A 296 18.59 -6.60 -22.15
C PRO A 296 17.37 -5.83 -21.66
N GLN A 297 17.50 -4.52 -21.50
CA GLN A 297 16.37 -3.66 -21.10
C GLN A 297 15.40 -3.39 -22.25
N MET A 298 15.92 -3.36 -23.47
CA MET A 298 15.17 -3.05 -24.69
C MET A 298 15.11 -4.30 -25.56
N MET A 299 13.92 -4.77 -25.88
CA MET A 299 13.68 -5.98 -26.65
C MET A 299 12.58 -5.77 -27.68
N ASP A 300 12.57 -6.60 -28.74
CA ASP A 300 11.58 -6.54 -29.82
C ASP A 300 10.16 -6.70 -29.29
N ARG A 301 9.24 -5.86 -29.77
CA ARG A 301 7.81 -5.89 -29.42
C ARG A 301 7.16 -7.25 -29.63
N GLU A 302 7.56 -7.98 -30.68
CA GLU A 302 6.95 -9.26 -31.03
C GLU A 302 7.16 -10.34 -29.94
N MET A 303 8.24 -10.27 -29.19
CA MET A 303 8.42 -11.13 -28.01
C MET A 303 7.31 -10.91 -26.96
N TRP A 304 6.91 -9.66 -26.77
CA TRP A 304 5.87 -9.27 -25.81
C TRP A 304 4.46 -9.61 -26.32
N VAL A 305 4.26 -9.68 -27.64
CA VAL A 305 3.04 -10.23 -28.25
C VAL A 305 2.96 -11.72 -27.97
N THR A 306 4.05 -12.46 -28.25
CA THR A 306 4.13 -13.92 -28.06
C THR A 306 3.85 -14.32 -26.60
N THR A 307 4.38 -13.59 -25.65
CA THR A 307 4.19 -13.85 -24.21
C THR A 307 2.82 -13.41 -23.68
N GLY A 308 2.04 -12.65 -24.44
CA GLY A 308 0.73 -12.14 -24.02
C GLY A 308 0.77 -10.83 -23.23
N HIS A 309 1.95 -10.20 -23.06
CA HIS A 309 2.05 -8.91 -22.37
C HIS A 309 1.35 -7.78 -23.14
N ILE A 310 1.55 -7.70 -24.46
CA ILE A 310 0.89 -6.65 -25.27
C ILE A 310 -0.64 -6.75 -25.19
N PRO A 311 -1.31 -7.90 -25.38
CA PRO A 311 -2.76 -7.99 -25.30
C PRO A 311 -3.34 -7.64 -23.93
N THR A 312 -2.59 -7.86 -22.84
CA THR A 312 -3.10 -7.72 -21.46
C THR A 312 -2.54 -6.51 -20.70
N TYR A 313 -1.39 -5.96 -21.13
CA TYR A 313 -0.60 -5.00 -20.36
C TYR A 313 -0.06 -3.83 -21.19
N ASN A 314 -0.53 -3.64 -22.42
CA ASN A 314 0.00 -2.67 -23.39
C ASN A 314 0.03 -1.22 -22.85
N GLU A 315 -1.00 -0.81 -22.12
CA GLU A 315 -1.13 0.55 -21.58
C GLU A 315 -0.02 0.90 -20.58
N MET A 316 0.60 -0.13 -19.99
CA MET A 316 1.68 0.01 -19.02
C MET A 316 3.08 -0.09 -19.64
N MET A 317 3.21 -0.23 -20.96
CA MET A 317 4.49 -0.45 -21.63
C MET A 317 4.99 0.81 -22.34
N PHE A 318 6.31 1.07 -22.21
CA PHE A 318 7.00 2.05 -23.03
C PHE A 318 7.42 1.41 -24.36
N LEU A 319 6.93 1.96 -25.44
CA LEU A 319 7.25 1.52 -26.81
C LEU A 319 8.01 2.62 -27.55
N THR A 320 8.99 2.23 -28.40
CA THR A 320 9.65 3.17 -29.30
C THR A 320 8.78 3.47 -30.52
N ALA A 321 9.00 4.63 -31.14
CA ALA A 321 8.48 4.90 -32.47
C ALA A 321 9.26 4.08 -33.53
N LYS A 322 8.60 3.76 -34.64
CA LYS A 322 9.28 3.21 -35.85
C LYS A 322 10.26 4.26 -36.39
N ARG A 323 11.39 3.78 -36.90
CA ARG A 323 12.36 4.62 -37.63
C ARG A 323 12.33 4.26 -39.12
N GLU A 324 12.70 5.21 -39.97
CA GLU A 324 12.70 4.98 -41.43
C GLU A 324 13.64 3.84 -41.85
N GLU A 325 14.71 3.61 -41.11
CA GLU A 325 15.73 2.59 -41.41
C GLU A 325 15.47 1.24 -40.71
N ASP A 326 14.59 1.21 -39.69
CA ASP A 326 14.23 0.00 -38.93
C ASP A 326 12.74 0.00 -38.60
N GLU A 327 11.99 -0.86 -39.30
CA GLU A 327 10.53 -1.00 -39.07
C GLU A 327 10.18 -1.64 -37.72
N ARG A 328 11.16 -2.14 -36.97
CA ARG A 328 10.93 -2.77 -35.68
C ARG A 328 10.51 -1.76 -34.63
N VAL A 329 9.59 -2.18 -33.80
CA VAL A 329 9.20 -1.48 -32.57
C VAL A 329 9.84 -2.21 -31.39
N TYR A 330 10.53 -1.48 -30.57
CA TYR A 330 11.13 -2.03 -29.36
C TYR A 330 10.30 -1.61 -28.14
N ALA A 331 10.31 -2.47 -27.14
CA ALA A 331 9.72 -2.18 -25.83
C ALA A 331 10.82 -2.13 -24.78
N ILE A 332 10.72 -1.18 -23.85
CA ILE A 332 11.49 -1.24 -22.60
C ILE A 332 10.79 -2.28 -21.72
N LYS A 333 11.55 -3.25 -21.21
CA LYS A 333 10.99 -4.38 -20.46
C LYS A 333 10.19 -3.92 -19.23
N PRO A 334 8.90 -4.31 -19.11
CA PRO A 334 8.11 -4.10 -17.89
C PRO A 334 8.33 -5.20 -16.85
N MET A 335 8.94 -6.33 -17.27
CA MET A 335 9.21 -7.54 -16.49
C MET A 335 10.47 -8.23 -17.02
N ASN A 336 11.11 -9.08 -16.21
CA ASN A 336 12.34 -9.79 -16.60
C ASN A 336 12.07 -11.21 -17.14
N CYS A 337 10.89 -11.78 -16.89
CA CYS A 337 10.56 -13.17 -17.19
C CYS A 337 10.84 -13.61 -18.64
N PRO A 338 10.49 -12.87 -19.71
CA PRO A 338 10.81 -13.30 -21.05
C PRO A 338 12.31 -13.38 -21.32
N GLY A 339 13.09 -12.44 -20.77
CA GLY A 339 14.55 -12.43 -20.85
C GLY A 339 15.18 -13.68 -20.22
N HIS A 340 14.71 -14.07 -19.04
CA HIS A 340 15.19 -15.26 -18.33
C HIS A 340 14.82 -16.55 -19.06
N VAL A 341 13.64 -16.61 -19.71
CA VAL A 341 13.30 -17.76 -20.56
C VAL A 341 14.25 -17.87 -21.76
N GLN A 342 14.67 -16.73 -22.37
CA GLN A 342 15.65 -16.76 -23.46
C GLN A 342 17.02 -17.27 -22.97
N ILE A 343 17.44 -16.89 -21.75
CA ILE A 343 18.68 -17.41 -21.13
C ILE A 343 18.56 -18.91 -20.90
N PHE A 344 17.44 -19.40 -20.36
CA PHE A 344 17.17 -20.83 -20.16
C PHE A 344 17.26 -21.61 -21.46
N LYS A 345 16.70 -21.08 -22.56
CA LYS A 345 16.72 -21.72 -23.89
C LYS A 345 18.10 -21.80 -24.52
N ASN A 346 19.05 -21.00 -24.05
CA ASN A 346 20.41 -21.03 -24.60
C ASN A 346 21.14 -22.31 -24.14
N GLY A 347 21.28 -23.26 -25.04
CA GLY A 347 21.81 -24.60 -24.81
C GLY A 347 20.79 -25.61 -24.30
N LEU A 348 21.04 -26.88 -24.58
CA LEU A 348 20.17 -27.99 -24.18
C LEU A 348 20.22 -28.17 -22.66
N LYS A 349 19.06 -28.33 -22.04
CA LYS A 349 18.88 -28.63 -20.60
C LYS A 349 18.28 -30.02 -20.45
N SER A 350 18.65 -30.71 -19.38
CA SER A 350 18.06 -31.98 -18.97
C SER A 350 17.36 -31.85 -17.61
N TYR A 351 16.56 -32.83 -17.23
CA TYR A 351 15.93 -32.88 -15.90
C TYR A 351 16.94 -32.83 -14.75
N ARG A 352 18.20 -33.21 -14.98
CA ARG A 352 19.28 -33.15 -13.97
C ARG A 352 19.80 -31.76 -13.70
N ASP A 353 19.53 -30.82 -14.62
CA ASP A 353 19.89 -29.41 -14.46
C ASP A 353 18.83 -28.61 -13.67
N LEU A 354 17.71 -29.26 -13.33
CA LEU A 354 16.60 -28.67 -12.57
C LEU A 354 16.65 -29.07 -11.09
N PRO A 355 16.34 -28.16 -10.17
CA PRO A 355 15.89 -26.80 -10.38
C PRO A 355 17.01 -25.85 -10.87
N LEU A 356 16.76 -25.11 -11.96
CA LEU A 356 17.67 -24.10 -12.45
C LEU A 356 17.18 -22.73 -12.00
N LYS A 357 18.01 -22.02 -11.18
CA LYS A 357 17.64 -20.77 -10.50
C LYS A 357 18.41 -19.60 -11.10
N ILE A 358 17.68 -18.65 -11.69
CA ILE A 358 18.23 -17.44 -12.31
C ILE A 358 17.71 -16.22 -11.56
N ALA A 359 18.60 -15.32 -11.13
CA ALA A 359 18.25 -14.08 -10.44
C ALA A 359 18.82 -12.85 -11.17
N GLU A 360 18.11 -11.73 -11.11
CA GLU A 360 18.53 -10.47 -11.72
C GLU A 360 18.08 -9.29 -10.86
N PHE A 361 18.97 -8.31 -10.64
CA PHE A 361 18.56 -6.97 -10.24
C PHE A 361 18.13 -6.21 -11.50
N GLY A 362 16.94 -6.56 -11.97
CA GLY A 362 16.45 -6.13 -13.28
C GLY A 362 15.79 -4.75 -13.23
N LYS A 363 16.35 -3.78 -13.96
CA LYS A 363 15.71 -2.48 -14.14
C LYS A 363 14.54 -2.61 -15.12
N VAL A 364 13.34 -2.34 -14.66
CA VAL A 364 12.09 -2.42 -15.42
C VAL A 364 11.35 -1.09 -15.43
N HIS A 365 10.50 -0.89 -16.44
CA HIS A 365 9.76 0.35 -16.61
C HIS A 365 8.29 0.06 -16.87
N ARG A 366 7.41 0.78 -16.16
CA ARG A 366 5.95 0.69 -16.31
C ARG A 366 5.37 2.08 -16.42
N PHE A 367 4.49 2.28 -17.41
CA PHE A 367 3.86 3.58 -17.65
C PHE A 367 2.72 3.80 -16.63
N GLU A 368 3.08 4.00 -15.37
CA GLU A 368 2.13 4.34 -14.31
C GLU A 368 1.51 5.73 -14.59
N PRO A 369 0.18 5.90 -14.41
CA PRO A 369 -0.47 7.20 -14.53
C PRO A 369 0.15 8.22 -13.58
N SER A 370 0.28 9.49 -14.02
CA SER A 370 0.92 10.54 -13.21
C SER A 370 0.26 10.73 -11.85
N GLY A 371 -1.07 10.62 -11.77
CA GLY A 371 -1.82 10.74 -10.52
C GLY A 371 -1.63 9.58 -9.53
N ALA A 372 -1.04 8.47 -9.98
CA ALA A 372 -0.76 7.31 -9.13
C ALA A 372 0.67 7.32 -8.55
N LEU A 373 1.55 8.21 -9.01
CA LEU A 373 2.95 8.27 -8.55
C LEU A 373 3.02 8.74 -7.09
N HIS A 374 3.85 8.06 -6.28
CA HIS A 374 3.98 8.35 -4.86
C HIS A 374 5.38 8.09 -4.33
N GLY A 375 6.29 9.05 -4.52
CA GLY A 375 7.68 8.93 -4.09
C GLY A 375 8.31 7.61 -4.52
N LEU A 376 9.04 6.94 -3.63
CA LEU A 376 9.63 5.62 -3.88
C LEU A 376 8.60 4.48 -3.91
N LEU A 377 7.40 4.69 -3.34
CA LEU A 377 6.40 3.63 -3.20
C LEU A 377 5.70 3.27 -4.50
N ARG A 378 5.62 4.21 -5.44
CA ARG A 378 5.06 3.98 -6.78
C ARG A 378 5.76 4.84 -7.81
N VAL A 379 6.57 4.21 -8.61
CA VAL A 379 7.47 4.81 -9.60
C VAL A 379 7.24 4.20 -10.99
N ARG A 380 7.77 4.82 -12.04
CA ARG A 380 7.75 4.29 -13.40
C ARG A 380 8.99 3.47 -13.74
N ALA A 381 10.12 3.79 -13.15
CA ALA A 381 11.38 3.06 -13.33
C ALA A 381 11.85 2.51 -11.99
N PHE A 382 12.02 1.19 -11.89
CA PHE A 382 12.42 0.54 -10.64
C PHE A 382 13.25 -0.71 -10.90
N THR A 383 14.00 -1.13 -9.89
CA THR A 383 14.82 -2.32 -9.90
C THR A 383 14.12 -3.43 -9.11
N GLN A 384 13.92 -4.59 -9.74
CA GLN A 384 13.39 -5.76 -9.04
C GLN A 384 14.53 -6.69 -8.63
N ASP A 385 14.44 -7.25 -7.44
CA ASP A 385 15.22 -8.41 -6.99
C ASP A 385 14.58 -9.69 -7.50
N ASP A 386 14.44 -9.78 -8.80
CA ASP A 386 13.64 -10.78 -9.50
C ASP A 386 14.40 -12.09 -9.69
N ALA A 387 13.70 -13.21 -9.61
CA ALA A 387 14.26 -14.51 -9.93
C ALA A 387 13.23 -15.43 -10.55
N HIS A 388 13.72 -16.30 -11.44
CA HIS A 388 12.93 -17.35 -12.09
C HIS A 388 13.58 -18.69 -11.85
N ILE A 389 12.77 -19.64 -11.35
CA ILE A 389 13.22 -20.99 -11.03
C ILE A 389 12.52 -21.92 -12.03
N PHE A 390 13.30 -22.55 -12.91
CA PHE A 390 12.80 -23.56 -13.84
C PHE A 390 12.86 -24.92 -13.18
N ILE A 391 11.73 -25.61 -13.13
CA ILE A 391 11.52 -26.83 -12.36
C ILE A 391 10.63 -27.83 -13.10
N THR A 392 10.58 -29.06 -12.60
CA THR A 392 9.53 -30.02 -12.96
C THR A 392 8.26 -29.77 -12.15
N GLU A 393 7.10 -30.28 -12.57
CA GLU A 393 5.85 -30.17 -11.82
C GLU A 393 5.97 -30.73 -10.38
N SER A 394 6.72 -31.82 -10.19
CA SER A 394 6.91 -32.45 -8.88
C SER A 394 7.71 -31.59 -7.89
N GLN A 395 8.50 -30.63 -8.37
CA GLN A 395 9.33 -29.76 -7.54
C GLN A 395 8.61 -28.50 -7.07
N ILE A 396 7.38 -28.21 -7.54
CA ILE A 396 6.67 -26.96 -7.22
C ILE A 396 6.52 -26.74 -5.72
N ALA A 397 6.01 -27.74 -5.01
CA ALA A 397 5.73 -27.60 -3.57
C ALA A 397 7.02 -27.39 -2.75
N GLU A 398 8.05 -28.18 -3.01
CA GLU A 398 9.33 -28.12 -2.31
C GLU A 398 10.02 -26.76 -2.53
N GLU A 399 10.15 -26.31 -3.77
CA GLU A 399 10.81 -25.03 -4.06
C GLU A 399 9.99 -23.84 -3.57
N THR A 400 8.65 -23.90 -3.62
CA THR A 400 7.78 -22.87 -3.03
C THR A 400 7.99 -22.73 -1.52
N LEU A 401 8.14 -23.86 -0.79
CA LEU A 401 8.41 -23.85 0.66
C LEU A 401 9.78 -23.23 0.98
N LYS A 402 10.83 -23.61 0.23
CA LYS A 402 12.17 -23.02 0.38
C LYS A 402 12.15 -21.49 0.18
N ILE A 403 11.43 -21.02 -0.82
CA ILE A 403 11.27 -19.59 -1.10
C ILE A 403 10.50 -18.90 0.03
N ASN A 404 9.41 -19.51 0.51
CA ASN A 404 8.62 -19.00 1.63
C ASN A 404 9.50 -18.77 2.87
N ASP A 405 10.30 -19.78 3.26
CA ASP A 405 11.17 -19.67 4.43
C ASP A 405 12.28 -18.63 4.23
N GLN A 406 12.80 -18.51 3.02
CA GLN A 406 13.79 -17.50 2.66
C GLN A 406 13.20 -16.08 2.78
N ILE A 407 11.99 -15.82 2.24
CA ILE A 407 11.31 -14.53 2.32
C ILE A 407 11.11 -14.12 3.79
N LEU A 408 10.55 -15.01 4.59
CA LEU A 408 10.26 -14.73 6.00
C LEU A 408 11.53 -14.49 6.84
N SER A 409 12.60 -15.26 6.58
CA SER A 409 13.90 -15.04 7.19
C SER A 409 14.50 -13.68 6.81
N ILE A 410 14.36 -13.25 5.55
CA ILE A 410 14.82 -11.95 5.09
C ILE A 410 14.04 -10.84 5.80
N TYR A 411 12.71 -10.92 5.85
CA TYR A 411 11.91 -9.89 6.49
C TYR A 411 12.20 -9.73 7.99
N GLY A 412 12.45 -10.85 8.69
CA GLY A 412 12.93 -10.81 10.09
C GLY A 412 14.26 -10.05 10.25
N ASP A 413 15.20 -10.18 9.30
CA ASP A 413 16.46 -9.43 9.31
C ASP A 413 16.26 -7.91 9.19
N PHE A 414 15.14 -7.47 8.60
CA PHE A 414 14.75 -6.07 8.46
C PHE A 414 13.74 -5.61 9.52
N GLY A 415 13.47 -6.43 10.55
CA GLY A 415 12.58 -6.06 11.66
C GLY A 415 11.09 -6.16 11.36
N PHE A 416 10.70 -6.92 10.33
CA PHE A 416 9.29 -7.19 10.03
C PHE A 416 8.89 -8.57 10.54
N ASP A 417 8.29 -8.61 11.73
CA ASP A 417 7.87 -9.85 12.39
C ASP A 417 6.41 -10.23 12.05
N ASP A 418 5.56 -9.24 11.70
CA ASP A 418 4.16 -9.46 11.31
C ASP A 418 4.06 -9.47 9.77
N VAL A 419 4.13 -10.67 9.21
CA VAL A 419 4.02 -10.91 7.76
C VAL A 419 2.77 -11.73 7.47
N ARG A 420 1.86 -11.18 6.65
CA ARG A 420 0.65 -11.86 6.23
C ARG A 420 0.83 -12.48 4.86
N ILE A 421 0.39 -13.72 4.70
CA ILE A 421 0.42 -14.42 3.42
C ILE A 421 -0.99 -14.37 2.82
N LYS A 422 -1.09 -13.91 1.56
CA LYS A 422 -2.32 -13.94 0.78
C LYS A 422 -2.14 -14.88 -0.41
N PHE A 423 -3.14 -15.69 -0.68
CA PHE A 423 -3.23 -16.51 -1.90
C PHE A 423 -4.14 -15.79 -2.88
N SER A 424 -3.61 -15.41 -4.05
CA SER A 424 -4.34 -14.73 -5.12
C SER A 424 -4.59 -15.71 -6.26
N ASP A 425 -5.86 -16.04 -6.47
CA ASP A 425 -6.33 -16.97 -7.49
C ASP A 425 -6.49 -16.29 -8.86
N ARG A 426 -7.01 -17.04 -9.84
CA ARG A 426 -7.14 -16.62 -11.23
C ARG A 426 -7.94 -15.32 -11.41
N PRO A 427 -7.42 -14.31 -12.16
CA PRO A 427 -8.17 -13.13 -12.54
C PRO A 427 -9.09 -13.38 -13.74
N ASP A 428 -10.05 -12.49 -14.00
CA ASP A 428 -10.95 -12.57 -15.16
C ASP A 428 -10.17 -12.51 -16.49
N LYS A 429 -9.21 -11.57 -16.59
CA LYS A 429 -8.32 -11.45 -17.75
C LYS A 429 -7.05 -12.27 -17.53
N ARG A 430 -6.95 -13.42 -18.18
CA ARG A 430 -5.83 -14.35 -18.03
C ARG A 430 -5.48 -15.06 -19.33
N ILE A 431 -4.31 -15.67 -19.38
CA ILE A 431 -3.88 -16.59 -20.44
C ILE A 431 -3.91 -18.04 -19.93
N GLY A 432 -3.98 -18.99 -20.85
CA GLY A 432 -3.99 -20.44 -20.55
C GLY A 432 -5.39 -20.98 -20.28
N GLU A 433 -5.48 -22.32 -20.33
CA GLU A 433 -6.72 -23.08 -20.11
C GLU A 433 -7.03 -23.22 -18.63
N ASP A 434 -8.31 -23.37 -18.26
CA ASP A 434 -8.74 -23.52 -16.87
C ASP A 434 -8.09 -24.74 -16.18
N THR A 435 -7.88 -25.82 -16.91
CA THR A 435 -7.18 -27.02 -16.39
C THR A 435 -5.74 -26.76 -15.98
N VAL A 436 -5.05 -25.81 -16.64
CA VAL A 436 -3.69 -25.38 -16.30
C VAL A 436 -3.74 -24.56 -15.01
N TRP A 437 -4.71 -23.66 -14.88
CA TRP A 437 -4.96 -22.88 -13.68
C TRP A 437 -5.30 -23.75 -12.46
N ASP A 438 -6.17 -24.76 -12.64
CA ASP A 438 -6.55 -25.70 -11.58
C ASP A 438 -5.31 -26.41 -11.01
N LYS A 439 -4.37 -26.83 -11.86
CA LYS A 439 -3.10 -27.45 -11.44
C LYS A 439 -2.21 -26.48 -10.67
N ALA A 440 -2.03 -25.27 -11.19
CA ALA A 440 -1.16 -24.26 -10.57
C ALA A 440 -1.69 -23.82 -9.20
N GLU A 441 -2.99 -23.57 -9.10
CA GLU A 441 -3.66 -23.22 -7.83
C GLU A 441 -3.58 -24.35 -6.81
N ALA A 442 -3.84 -25.58 -7.24
CA ALA A 442 -3.74 -26.76 -6.36
C ALA A 442 -2.31 -26.96 -5.82
N ALA A 443 -1.30 -26.73 -6.66
CA ALA A 443 0.11 -26.88 -6.24
C ALA A 443 0.53 -25.82 -5.21
N LEU A 444 0.16 -24.53 -5.43
CA LEU A 444 0.40 -23.46 -4.44
C LEU A 444 -0.37 -23.69 -3.14
N MET A 445 -1.62 -24.14 -3.25
CA MET A 445 -2.45 -24.47 -2.09
C MET A 445 -1.85 -25.61 -1.27
N ALA A 446 -1.29 -26.63 -1.92
CA ALA A 446 -0.60 -27.73 -1.26
C ALA A 446 0.64 -27.23 -0.50
N ALA A 447 1.44 -26.35 -1.11
CA ALA A 447 2.60 -25.73 -0.46
C ALA A 447 2.18 -24.90 0.76
N LEU A 448 1.12 -24.09 0.66
CA LEU A 448 0.59 -23.31 1.78
C LEU A 448 0.14 -24.20 2.95
N LYS A 449 -0.61 -25.25 2.66
CA LYS A 449 -1.04 -26.23 3.68
C LYS A 449 0.15 -26.89 4.36
N ALA A 450 1.18 -27.27 3.59
CA ALA A 450 2.40 -27.86 4.11
C ALA A 450 3.22 -26.88 4.97
N SER A 451 3.17 -25.58 4.69
CA SER A 451 3.85 -24.57 5.50
C SER A 451 3.30 -24.45 6.93
N GLY A 452 2.05 -24.88 7.17
CA GLY A 452 1.35 -24.75 8.45
C GLY A 452 1.06 -23.30 8.87
N ARG A 453 1.30 -22.32 8.00
CA ARG A 453 1.13 -20.89 8.31
C ARG A 453 -0.28 -20.41 7.96
N PRO A 454 -0.82 -19.42 8.70
CA PRO A 454 -2.09 -18.80 8.36
C PRO A 454 -1.97 -18.01 7.05
N TRP A 455 -3.01 -18.07 6.24
CA TRP A 455 -3.12 -17.33 4.99
C TRP A 455 -4.57 -16.92 4.72
N THR A 456 -4.78 -15.96 3.82
CA THR A 456 -6.11 -15.50 3.40
C THR A 456 -6.23 -15.54 1.89
N LEU A 457 -7.46 -15.75 1.40
CA LEU A 457 -7.75 -15.68 -0.04
C LEU A 457 -7.88 -14.22 -0.48
N ASN A 458 -7.19 -13.86 -1.57
CA ASN A 458 -7.30 -12.60 -2.29
C ASN A 458 -7.87 -12.89 -3.69
N LYS A 459 -9.19 -12.99 -3.78
CA LYS A 459 -9.88 -13.51 -4.95
C LYS A 459 -9.69 -12.64 -6.20
N GLY A 460 -9.31 -13.26 -7.32
CA GLY A 460 -9.17 -12.61 -8.63
C GLY A 460 -7.93 -11.76 -8.82
N GLU A 461 -6.99 -11.76 -7.87
CA GLU A 461 -5.82 -10.89 -7.87
C GLU A 461 -4.52 -11.59 -8.33
N GLY A 462 -4.62 -12.79 -8.90
CA GLY A 462 -3.49 -13.50 -9.52
C GLY A 462 -2.86 -12.71 -10.67
N ALA A 463 -1.66 -13.11 -11.08
CA ALA A 463 -1.07 -12.58 -12.31
C ALA A 463 -1.83 -13.13 -13.54
N PHE A 464 -1.77 -12.42 -14.67
CA PHE A 464 -2.48 -12.87 -15.88
C PHE A 464 -1.99 -14.23 -16.41
N TYR A 465 -0.84 -14.71 -15.98
CA TYR A 465 -0.20 -15.96 -16.38
C TYR A 465 -0.19 -17.06 -15.30
N GLY A 466 -0.51 -16.75 -14.05
CA GLY A 466 -0.51 -17.73 -12.98
C GLY A 466 -0.95 -17.20 -11.61
N PRO A 467 -1.39 -18.09 -10.71
CA PRO A 467 -1.72 -17.74 -9.32
C PRO A 467 -0.47 -17.33 -8.54
N LYS A 468 -0.66 -16.58 -7.45
CA LYS A 468 0.46 -16.06 -6.67
C LYS A 468 0.24 -16.13 -5.15
N LEU A 469 1.34 -16.25 -4.42
CA LEU A 469 1.43 -15.93 -3.01
C LEU A 469 1.94 -14.50 -2.89
N GLU A 470 1.31 -13.71 -2.04
CA GLU A 470 1.72 -12.35 -1.72
C GLU A 470 2.12 -12.28 -0.26
N TYR A 471 3.26 -11.65 0.01
CA TYR A 471 3.75 -11.42 1.37
C TYR A 471 3.57 -9.96 1.70
N VAL A 472 2.69 -9.70 2.66
CA VAL A 472 2.29 -8.36 3.08
C VAL A 472 2.95 -8.05 4.41
N LEU A 473 3.85 -7.07 4.38
CA LEU A 473 4.54 -6.55 5.56
C LEU A 473 3.62 -5.60 6.32
N ARG A 474 3.71 -5.61 7.64
CA ARG A 474 3.09 -4.62 8.49
C ARG A 474 4.17 -3.74 9.11
N ASP A 475 4.08 -2.42 8.89
CA ASP A 475 5.08 -1.49 9.41
C ASP A 475 4.82 -1.09 10.89
N ALA A 476 5.72 -0.29 11.45
CA ALA A 476 5.70 0.12 12.86
C ALA A 476 4.43 0.88 13.28
N ILE A 477 3.64 1.40 12.34
CA ILE A 477 2.37 2.09 12.61
C ILE A 477 1.16 1.32 12.08
N GLY A 478 1.36 0.04 11.72
CA GLY A 478 0.30 -0.89 11.34
C GLY A 478 -0.19 -0.82 9.89
N ARG A 479 0.50 -0.08 8.99
CA ARG A 479 0.15 -0.07 7.56
C ARG A 479 0.64 -1.34 6.87
N GLU A 480 -0.12 -1.80 5.88
CA GLU A 480 0.18 -3.00 5.11
C GLU A 480 0.89 -2.66 3.79
N TRP A 481 1.95 -3.40 3.48
CA TRP A 481 2.77 -3.23 2.29
C TRP A 481 3.01 -4.58 1.61
N GLN A 482 2.43 -4.77 0.44
CA GLN A 482 2.75 -5.93 -0.39
C GLN A 482 4.15 -5.76 -0.99
N CYS A 483 5.04 -6.70 -0.74
CA CYS A 483 6.42 -6.71 -1.22
C CYS A 483 6.77 -8.02 -1.93
N GLY A 484 6.99 -9.10 -1.19
CA GLY A 484 7.38 -10.39 -1.75
C GLY A 484 6.27 -11.09 -2.49
N THR A 485 6.66 -11.87 -3.49
CA THR A 485 5.73 -12.71 -4.27
C THR A 485 6.38 -14.02 -4.66
N VAL A 486 5.55 -15.07 -4.74
CA VAL A 486 5.86 -16.34 -5.42
C VAL A 486 4.71 -16.65 -6.36
N GLN A 487 5.00 -16.91 -7.62
CA GLN A 487 3.97 -17.16 -8.65
C GLN A 487 4.32 -18.43 -9.40
N VAL A 488 3.32 -19.27 -9.69
CA VAL A 488 3.49 -20.49 -10.49
C VAL A 488 3.03 -20.21 -11.92
N ASP A 489 3.91 -20.41 -12.85
CA ASP A 489 3.68 -20.17 -14.27
C ASP A 489 3.88 -21.47 -15.08
N LEU A 490 2.79 -21.96 -15.61
CA LEU A 490 2.71 -23.10 -16.53
C LEU A 490 2.54 -22.66 -17.99
N ASN A 491 2.57 -21.36 -18.28
CA ASN A 491 2.19 -20.78 -19.56
C ASN A 491 3.37 -20.18 -20.35
N LEU A 492 4.12 -19.24 -19.77
CA LEU A 492 5.15 -18.46 -20.48
C LEU A 492 6.28 -19.30 -21.04
N PRO A 493 6.87 -20.29 -20.31
CA PRO A 493 7.93 -21.11 -20.87
C PRO A 493 7.51 -21.81 -22.17
N GLY A 494 6.32 -22.40 -22.19
CA GLY A 494 5.78 -23.09 -23.38
C GLY A 494 5.51 -22.13 -24.55
N ARG A 495 4.96 -20.94 -24.28
CA ARG A 495 4.71 -19.91 -25.32
C ARG A 495 6.00 -19.44 -25.99
N LEU A 496 7.09 -19.39 -25.23
CA LEU A 496 8.41 -19.04 -25.75
C LEU A 496 9.19 -20.26 -26.29
N GLY A 497 8.60 -21.46 -26.29
CA GLY A 497 9.21 -22.69 -26.79
C GLY A 497 10.38 -23.19 -25.93
N ALA A 498 10.34 -22.96 -24.61
CA ALA A 498 11.30 -23.51 -23.67
C ALA A 498 11.00 -24.97 -23.38
N PHE A 499 12.04 -25.81 -23.36
CA PHE A 499 11.93 -27.22 -22.98
C PHE A 499 13.21 -27.73 -22.33
N TYR A 500 13.10 -28.81 -21.59
CA TYR A 500 14.21 -29.64 -21.13
C TYR A 500 13.99 -31.09 -21.59
N ILE A 501 15.03 -31.91 -21.51
CA ILE A 501 14.94 -33.35 -21.82
C ILE A 501 14.71 -34.11 -20.52
N ASP A 502 13.63 -34.90 -20.48
CA ASP A 502 13.29 -35.75 -19.34
C ASP A 502 14.14 -37.04 -19.28
N GLU A 503 13.91 -37.89 -18.29
CA GLU A 503 14.62 -39.16 -18.11
C GLU A 503 14.33 -40.20 -19.23
N HIS A 504 13.24 -39.97 -20.00
CA HIS A 504 12.83 -40.79 -21.13
C HIS A 504 13.23 -40.20 -22.49
N SER A 505 14.09 -39.15 -22.47
CA SER A 505 14.55 -38.45 -23.69
C SER A 505 13.44 -37.64 -24.40
N ASN A 506 12.32 -37.33 -23.74
CA ASN A 506 11.27 -36.50 -24.30
C ASN A 506 11.55 -35.02 -24.03
N LYS A 507 11.03 -34.16 -24.93
CA LYS A 507 10.98 -32.72 -24.73
C LYS A 507 9.82 -32.36 -23.81
N VAL A 508 10.09 -31.76 -22.67
CA VAL A 508 9.08 -31.35 -21.68
C VAL A 508 9.20 -29.86 -21.39
N THR A 509 8.09 -29.14 -21.37
CA THR A 509 8.06 -27.73 -20.97
C THR A 509 8.29 -27.62 -19.46
N PRO A 510 9.25 -26.80 -18.99
CA PRO A 510 9.44 -26.60 -17.56
C PRO A 510 8.31 -25.77 -16.97
N VAL A 511 8.03 -25.99 -15.68
CA VAL A 511 7.31 -25.04 -14.85
C VAL A 511 8.27 -23.92 -14.46
N MET A 512 7.78 -22.70 -14.38
CA MET A 512 8.57 -21.56 -13.93
C MET A 512 7.94 -20.94 -12.67
N LEU A 513 8.74 -20.84 -11.60
CA LEU A 513 8.35 -20.03 -10.45
C LEU A 513 8.96 -18.64 -10.61
N HIS A 514 8.13 -17.61 -10.50
CA HIS A 514 8.56 -16.23 -10.38
C HIS A 514 8.68 -15.88 -8.91
N ARG A 515 9.76 -15.23 -8.52
CA ARG A 515 10.00 -14.86 -7.13
C ARG A 515 10.62 -13.48 -7.03
N ALA A 516 10.08 -12.66 -6.14
CA ALA A 516 10.70 -11.44 -5.64
C ALA A 516 10.64 -11.42 -4.11
N MET A 517 11.70 -10.95 -3.44
CA MET A 517 11.74 -10.78 -1.98
C MET A 517 11.25 -9.38 -1.59
N PHE A 518 11.87 -8.35 -2.15
CA PHE A 518 11.49 -6.96 -1.95
C PHE A 518 10.44 -6.48 -2.96
N GLY A 519 10.40 -7.09 -4.13
CA GLY A 519 9.56 -6.72 -5.27
C GLY A 519 10.13 -5.54 -6.05
N SER A 520 10.21 -4.37 -5.43
CA SER A 520 10.91 -3.18 -5.92
C SER A 520 11.88 -2.70 -4.86
N MET A 521 13.15 -2.55 -5.24
CA MET A 521 14.19 -2.02 -4.37
C MET A 521 13.85 -0.59 -3.90
N GLU A 522 13.32 0.23 -4.80
CA GLU A 522 12.87 1.59 -4.52
C GLU A 522 11.73 1.59 -3.49
N ARG A 523 10.69 0.79 -3.73
CA ARG A 523 9.54 0.69 -2.83
C ARG A 523 9.95 0.17 -1.45
N PHE A 524 10.76 -0.88 -1.39
CA PHE A 524 11.23 -1.44 -0.13
C PHE A 524 12.11 -0.45 0.64
N THR A 525 12.97 0.32 -0.06
CA THR A 525 13.75 1.41 0.57
C THR A 525 12.82 2.46 1.20
N GLY A 526 11.77 2.88 0.48
CA GLY A 526 10.78 3.80 1.02
C GLY A 526 10.07 3.25 2.28
N ILE A 527 9.66 1.99 2.25
CA ILE A 527 9.04 1.30 3.38
C ILE A 527 9.99 1.24 4.58
N LEU A 528 11.27 0.93 4.37
CA LEU A 528 12.27 0.89 5.44
C LEU A 528 12.49 2.26 6.08
N ILE A 529 12.60 3.33 5.28
CA ILE A 529 12.74 4.70 5.78
C ILE A 529 11.56 5.05 6.68
N GLU A 530 10.34 4.72 6.27
CA GLU A 530 9.12 4.99 7.04
C GLU A 530 8.98 4.07 8.26
N HIS A 531 9.30 2.78 8.13
CA HIS A 531 9.26 1.82 9.24
C HIS A 531 10.17 2.26 10.39
N TYR A 532 11.39 2.62 10.07
CA TYR A 532 12.38 3.09 11.05
C TYR A 532 12.30 4.58 11.37
N ALA A 533 11.38 5.34 10.75
CA ALA A 533 11.33 6.82 10.89
C ALA A 533 12.70 7.49 10.62
N GLY A 534 13.47 6.94 9.68
CA GLY A 534 14.83 7.36 9.35
C GLY A 534 15.92 6.83 10.31
N HIS A 535 15.57 6.20 11.43
CA HIS A 535 16.53 5.62 12.39
C HIS A 535 16.99 4.23 11.93
N LEU A 536 17.60 4.16 10.76
CA LEU A 536 18.04 2.90 10.14
C LEU A 536 19.02 2.13 11.06
N PRO A 537 18.98 0.79 11.08
CA PRO A 537 20.03 -0.02 11.70
C PRO A 537 21.42 0.37 11.17
N LEU A 538 22.45 0.27 12.01
CA LEU A 538 23.77 0.78 11.68
C LEU A 538 24.34 0.18 10.39
N TRP A 539 24.10 -1.10 10.14
CA TRP A 539 24.57 -1.78 8.92
C TRP A 539 23.94 -1.24 7.63
N LEU A 540 22.71 -0.70 7.71
CA LEU A 540 21.99 -0.07 6.57
C LEU A 540 22.28 1.42 6.44
N SER A 541 22.71 2.08 7.53
CA SER A 541 22.88 3.54 7.53
C SER A 541 23.94 3.98 6.52
N PRO A 542 23.63 4.88 5.57
CA PRO A 542 24.57 5.35 4.57
C PRO A 542 25.83 5.98 5.19
N LEU A 543 25.63 6.76 6.24
CA LEU A 543 26.65 7.31 7.10
C LEU A 543 26.42 6.77 8.52
N GLN A 544 27.37 6.00 9.03
CA GLN A 544 27.22 5.26 10.28
C GLN A 544 27.59 6.07 11.51
N ALA A 545 28.55 6.96 11.34
CA ALA A 545 28.92 7.89 12.41
C ALA A 545 29.49 9.20 11.83
N VAL A 546 29.41 10.26 12.63
CA VAL A 546 30.12 11.51 12.38
C VAL A 546 31.04 11.79 13.56
N VAL A 547 32.29 12.14 13.28
CA VAL A 547 33.26 12.58 14.29
C VAL A 547 33.18 14.10 14.35
N ALA A 548 32.74 14.64 15.47
CA ALA A 548 32.55 16.09 15.65
C ALA A 548 33.49 16.65 16.71
N THR A 549 34.25 17.69 16.36
CA THR A 549 35.12 18.40 17.29
C THR A 549 34.38 19.44 18.09
N ILE A 550 34.73 19.58 19.40
CA ILE A 550 34.25 20.65 20.28
C ILE A 550 35.04 21.93 20.01
N THR A 551 36.35 21.78 19.80
CA THR A 551 37.32 22.89 19.55
C THR A 551 38.30 22.45 18.50
N LEU A 552 38.88 23.40 17.77
CA LEU A 552 39.87 23.15 16.71
C LEU A 552 41.12 22.37 17.20
N ASP A 553 41.48 22.49 18.49
CA ASP A 553 42.60 21.74 19.05
C ASP A 553 42.43 20.22 19.05
N ALA A 554 41.21 19.71 18.82
CA ALA A 554 40.92 18.30 18.70
C ALA A 554 40.88 17.79 17.25
N ASP A 555 41.10 18.66 16.27
CA ASP A 555 40.95 18.30 14.84
C ASP A 555 41.91 17.19 14.39
N ASP A 556 43.16 17.20 14.86
CA ASP A 556 44.11 16.16 14.49
C ASP A 556 43.70 14.81 15.06
N TYR A 557 43.25 14.77 16.32
CA TYR A 557 42.73 13.57 16.90
C TYR A 557 41.43 13.09 16.21
N ALA A 558 40.56 14.00 15.81
CA ALA A 558 39.38 13.65 15.05
C ALA A 558 39.71 12.98 13.70
N ARG A 559 40.75 13.46 13.01
CA ARG A 559 41.27 12.83 11.79
C ARG A 559 41.82 11.42 12.05
N GLU A 560 42.52 11.20 13.20
CA GLU A 560 42.96 9.86 13.61
C GLU A 560 41.74 8.92 13.86
N VAL A 561 40.71 9.40 14.56
CA VAL A 561 39.48 8.65 14.81
C VAL A 561 38.80 8.25 13.50
N ILE A 562 38.70 9.19 12.54
CA ILE A 562 38.10 8.91 11.23
C ILE A 562 38.92 7.87 10.47
N ALA A 563 40.26 8.00 10.48
CA ALA A 563 41.15 7.04 9.79
C ALA A 563 41.03 5.64 10.42
N ALA A 564 41.05 5.54 11.75
CA ALA A 564 40.90 4.27 12.47
C ALA A 564 39.51 3.62 12.20
N ALA A 565 38.44 4.40 12.17
CA ALA A 565 37.12 3.91 11.87
C ALA A 565 37.02 3.36 10.43
N ARG A 566 37.63 4.03 9.45
CA ARG A 566 37.67 3.59 8.06
C ARG A 566 38.47 2.30 7.87
N GLN A 567 39.53 2.07 8.67
CA GLN A 567 40.24 0.79 8.67
C GLN A 567 39.39 -0.41 9.12
N LEU A 568 38.28 -0.13 9.82
CA LEU A 568 37.28 -1.13 10.23
C LEU A 568 36.06 -1.15 9.29
N ASP A 569 36.19 -0.61 8.07
CA ASP A 569 35.13 -0.51 7.06
C ASP A 569 33.89 0.28 7.52
N LEU A 570 34.03 1.13 8.53
CA LEU A 570 32.95 2.01 8.96
C LEU A 570 32.82 3.23 8.02
N ARG A 571 31.60 3.55 7.62
CA ARG A 571 31.27 4.74 6.83
C ARG A 571 31.16 5.94 7.75
N VAL A 572 32.23 6.72 7.84
CA VAL A 572 32.33 7.86 8.76
C VAL A 572 32.80 9.13 8.05
N GLU A 573 32.28 10.27 8.49
CA GLU A 573 32.68 11.61 8.09
C GLU A 573 33.12 12.44 9.30
N GLY A 574 33.82 13.55 9.05
CA GLY A 574 34.24 14.48 10.08
C GLY A 574 33.48 15.81 10.00
N ASP A 575 33.04 16.32 11.13
CA ASP A 575 32.54 17.69 11.25
C ASP A 575 33.52 18.52 12.08
N LEU A 576 34.52 19.07 11.38
CA LEU A 576 35.59 19.88 11.95
C LEU A 576 35.32 21.39 11.82
N ARG A 577 34.06 21.78 11.50
CA ARG A 577 33.68 23.18 11.38
C ARG A 577 33.79 23.88 12.74
N ASN A 578 34.17 25.16 12.72
CA ASN A 578 34.23 25.99 13.94
C ASN A 578 32.80 26.42 14.35
N GLU A 579 32.00 25.46 14.76
CA GLU A 579 30.61 25.62 15.18
C GLU A 579 30.39 25.06 16.58
N LYS A 580 29.39 25.59 17.30
CA LYS A 580 29.02 25.07 18.61
C LYS A 580 28.58 23.63 18.53
N ILE A 581 29.06 22.79 19.44
CA ILE A 581 28.76 21.35 19.43
C ILE A 581 27.25 21.07 19.44
N ASN A 582 26.44 21.86 20.13
CA ASN A 582 24.99 21.70 20.15
C ASN A 582 24.36 21.93 18.76
N TYR A 583 24.93 22.83 17.96
CA TYR A 583 24.50 23.04 16.57
C TYR A 583 24.80 21.80 15.71
N LYS A 584 26.05 21.29 15.78
CA LYS A 584 26.46 20.07 15.09
C LYS A 584 25.58 18.87 15.49
N VAL A 585 25.32 18.68 16.80
CA VAL A 585 24.44 17.63 17.32
C VAL A 585 23.05 17.73 16.72
N ARG A 586 22.46 18.93 16.67
CA ARG A 586 21.12 19.14 16.10
C ARG A 586 21.09 18.82 14.60
N GLU A 587 22.05 19.30 13.85
CA GLU A 587 22.15 19.09 12.41
C GLU A 587 22.26 17.60 12.07
N HIS A 588 23.19 16.88 12.70
CA HIS A 588 23.37 15.44 12.48
C HIS A 588 22.20 14.60 12.99
N SER A 589 21.49 15.04 14.04
CA SER A 589 20.26 14.39 14.51
C SER A 589 19.11 14.55 13.50
N LEU A 590 18.96 15.71 12.88
CA LEU A 590 17.98 15.93 11.80
C LEU A 590 18.31 15.05 10.56
N ALA A 591 19.59 14.93 10.22
CA ALA A 591 20.08 14.05 9.17
C ALA A 591 20.02 12.55 9.55
N LYS A 592 19.49 12.19 10.71
CA LYS A 592 19.31 10.81 11.20
C LYS A 592 20.62 10.01 11.30
N ILE A 593 21.73 10.66 11.60
CA ILE A 593 23.01 9.97 11.80
C ILE A 593 22.95 9.13 13.08
N PRO A 594 23.19 7.79 13.01
CA PRO A 594 23.01 6.87 14.14
C PRO A 594 23.92 7.15 15.33
N ALA A 595 25.17 7.55 15.07
CA ALA A 595 26.16 7.81 16.08
C ALA A 595 26.94 9.10 15.83
N LEU A 596 27.13 9.90 16.86
CA LEU A 596 28.00 11.06 16.84
C LEU A 596 29.14 10.83 17.84
N LEU A 597 30.37 10.79 17.34
CA LEU A 597 31.61 10.67 18.11
C LEU A 597 32.12 12.07 18.41
N VAL A 598 31.86 12.55 19.62
CA VAL A 598 32.27 13.90 20.03
C VAL A 598 33.65 13.81 20.65
N VAL A 599 34.56 14.67 20.19
CA VAL A 599 35.94 14.73 20.67
C VAL A 599 36.32 16.18 21.01
N GLY A 600 36.92 16.34 22.15
CA GLY A 600 37.49 17.60 22.66
C GLY A 600 38.93 17.40 23.15
N LYS A 601 39.51 18.39 23.83
CA LYS A 601 40.88 18.33 24.34
C LYS A 601 41.09 17.16 25.32
N LYS A 602 40.09 16.86 26.16
CA LYS A 602 40.15 15.76 27.12
C LYS A 602 40.17 14.42 26.44
N GLU A 603 39.23 14.21 25.52
CA GLU A 603 39.13 12.98 24.75
C GLU A 603 40.42 12.73 23.93
N ALA A 604 40.98 13.78 23.33
CA ALA A 604 42.25 13.68 22.58
C ALA A 604 43.40 13.27 23.49
N ALA A 605 43.51 13.87 24.69
CA ALA A 605 44.61 13.59 25.64
C ALA A 605 44.54 12.16 26.20
N GLU A 606 43.33 11.66 26.46
CA GLU A 606 43.09 10.34 27.11
C GLU A 606 42.76 9.24 26.07
N ARG A 607 42.76 9.52 24.76
CA ARG A 607 42.37 8.63 23.64
C ARG A 607 40.98 8.03 23.84
N LEU A 608 40.04 8.88 24.23
CA LEU A 608 38.63 8.55 24.43
C LEU A 608 37.78 9.13 23.29
N VAL A 609 36.55 8.67 23.21
CA VAL A 609 35.47 9.29 22.42
C VAL A 609 34.19 9.34 23.25
N SER A 610 33.43 10.41 23.11
CA SER A 610 32.11 10.53 23.68
C SER A 610 31.08 10.17 22.63
N ILE A 611 30.42 9.00 22.76
CA ILE A 611 29.43 8.53 21.80
C ILE A 611 28.04 9.02 22.20
N ARG A 612 27.37 9.69 21.27
CA ARG A 612 25.96 10.05 21.37
C ARG A 612 25.19 9.27 20.33
N ARG A 613 24.22 8.47 20.77
CA ARG A 613 23.32 7.72 19.89
C ARG A 613 22.09 8.56 19.52
N LEU A 614 21.64 8.44 18.27
CA LEU A 614 20.42 9.09 17.80
C LEU A 614 19.22 8.68 18.68
N GLY A 615 18.44 9.68 19.14
CA GLY A 615 17.28 9.44 19.99
C GLY A 615 17.60 9.18 21.48
N GLN A 616 18.88 9.18 21.87
CA GLN A 616 19.29 9.04 23.28
C GLN A 616 19.86 10.36 23.80
N GLU A 617 19.49 10.74 25.03
CA GLU A 617 20.06 11.94 25.69
C GLU A 617 21.42 11.65 26.33
N LYS A 618 21.64 10.40 26.74
CA LYS A 618 22.85 9.95 27.43
C LYS A 618 24.02 9.79 26.48
N GLN A 619 25.15 10.38 26.85
CA GLN A 619 26.42 10.15 26.18
C GLN A 619 27.24 9.12 26.95
N GLU A 620 27.96 8.29 26.21
CA GLU A 620 28.82 7.26 26.75
C GLU A 620 30.28 7.58 26.37
N VAL A 621 31.15 7.71 27.39
CA VAL A 621 32.59 7.98 27.16
C VAL A 621 33.34 6.66 27.29
N MET A 622 34.11 6.32 26.30
CA MET A 622 34.87 5.07 26.27
C MET A 622 36.16 5.18 25.46
N PRO A 623 37.11 4.24 25.66
CA PRO A 623 38.33 4.18 24.86
C PRO A 623 38.01 4.05 23.36
N LEU A 624 38.80 4.74 22.52
CA LEU A 624 38.61 4.77 21.07
C LEU A 624 38.48 3.36 20.46
N ASP A 625 39.39 2.46 20.77
CA ASP A 625 39.41 1.11 20.19
C ASP A 625 38.15 0.30 20.59
N ALA A 626 37.68 0.47 21.82
CA ALA A 626 36.44 -0.19 22.28
C ALA A 626 35.21 0.35 21.55
N ALA A 627 35.15 1.67 21.39
CA ALA A 627 34.08 2.34 20.66
C ALA A 627 33.98 1.88 19.20
N LEU A 628 35.11 1.90 18.50
CA LEU A 628 35.16 1.51 17.10
C LEU A 628 34.87 0.02 16.87
N LYS A 629 35.38 -0.86 17.76
CA LYS A 629 35.03 -2.29 17.72
C LYS A 629 33.56 -2.56 17.93
N ALA A 630 32.93 -1.84 18.88
CA ALA A 630 31.49 -1.98 19.14
C ALA A 630 30.67 -1.53 17.92
N LEU A 631 31.01 -0.38 17.32
CA LEU A 631 30.36 0.11 16.10
C LEU A 631 30.55 -0.83 14.92
N ALA A 632 31.77 -1.34 14.73
CA ALA A 632 32.07 -2.28 13.64
C ALA A 632 31.26 -3.60 13.79
N ALA A 633 31.12 -4.11 15.02
CA ALA A 633 30.31 -5.31 15.29
C ALA A 633 28.82 -5.06 15.01
N GLU A 634 28.30 -3.90 15.37
CA GLU A 634 26.91 -3.49 15.10
C GLU A 634 26.67 -3.26 13.59
N ALA A 635 27.68 -2.78 12.85
CA ALA A 635 27.61 -2.54 11.42
C ALA A 635 27.64 -3.81 10.56
N VAL A 636 27.85 -5.00 11.15
CA VAL A 636 27.82 -6.28 10.42
C VAL A 636 26.38 -6.62 10.04
N PRO A 637 26.07 -6.88 8.75
CA PRO A 637 24.74 -7.34 8.32
C PRO A 637 24.31 -8.64 9.02
N PRO A 638 22.99 -8.83 9.26
CA PRO A 638 22.48 -10.00 10.01
C PRO A 638 22.85 -11.35 9.41
N ASP A 639 22.84 -11.49 8.09
CA ASP A 639 23.24 -12.70 7.37
C ASP A 639 24.72 -13.05 7.61
N VAL A 640 25.59 -12.07 7.53
CA VAL A 640 27.04 -12.23 7.79
C VAL A 640 27.29 -12.57 9.26
N ARG A 641 26.54 -11.97 10.17
CA ARG A 641 26.65 -12.24 11.61
C ARG A 641 26.29 -13.71 11.91
N ARG A 642 25.18 -14.22 11.33
CA ARG A 642 24.78 -15.64 11.47
C ARG A 642 25.82 -16.58 10.92
N ALA A 643 26.37 -16.31 9.74
CA ALA A 643 27.41 -17.16 9.15
C ALA A 643 28.65 -17.30 10.07
N LYS A 644 29.09 -16.18 10.70
CA LYS A 644 30.22 -16.17 11.65
C LYS A 644 29.92 -16.91 12.98
N SER A 645 28.66 -17.00 13.40
CA SER A 645 28.29 -17.71 14.63
C SER A 645 28.10 -19.22 14.42
N SER A 646 28.03 -19.68 13.17
CA SER A 646 27.86 -21.09 12.78
C SER A 646 29.19 -21.79 12.44
N THR A 647 30.29 -21.03 12.36
CA THR A 647 31.67 -21.47 12.22
C THR A 647 32.38 -21.42 13.57
#